data_24b861aa13d8cfe722d86cca269b549b
#
_entry.id   24b861aa13d8cfe722d86cca269b549b
#
_cell.length_a   1.000
_cell.length_b   1.000
_cell.length_c   1.000
_cell.angle_alpha   90.00
_cell.angle_beta   90.00
_cell.angle_gamma   90.00
#
_symmetry.space_group_name_H-M   'P 1'
#
loop_
_entity.id
_entity.type
_entity.pdbx_description
1 polymer ?
#
loop_
_entity_poly.entity_id
_entity_poly.type
_entity_poly.pdbx_seq_one_letter_code
_entity_poly.pdbx_strand_id
1 'polypeptide(L)'
;MAAHRRRSSSSVRSPASKRISRRAFIGWTGALAGGAMLGGPFAAPRALAAGATPNASAVDLVWGEHGAAARIAASLAHVSRLARRGRDFDVTHYGARPCATVAQTSPYPAAKSPVSPGAELTAAPGAFDSRPAFLAAIDACRREGGGRVVVPPGNWYCAGPIVLQSNVTFHLSANCTIYFSPNPADYAKDGPVDCGANGRLYYSRWQANDCLNYGAPVYARNATNIALTGEGPTSVLNGQAMTPFSGSGANSVCWWTYKGSSGAYGASATVPAQNSANPNNVDLRIVAPAIPDALYALLTSPVTPWQQDQNYLPALSEAGVPVERRIFGLGHYLRPCMVEFIGCTNVLMANYQTQNTPFWQHHPTASRNVVIRGVTTNSIGPNNDGFDPDACTDVLCEDCTFNTGDDCIAIKSGKDRDIEYGPAKRHLIRNCTMNSGHGGITLGSEMGGGVEQIYATNLSMLNANWQTNPLNIAIRVKTNMNRGGYVKDFHVKGVTLPNGVTLKGGGYGSALLAGSPVNASVPLGVVTPSAGNPSAAQGGIVTFDCDYQPANDAVRTRAPVVQNVTIADVKASNVTLNGMTASCFQAIVAQGPVAFDYNGTPPTPAVQPISGVTISNCDFGTPVASGVPTVTSPGPIYAFNVSAMTLTNVTIAGQVVNTTINDKR
;
A
#
# COMPACT_ATOMS: atom_id res chain seq x y z
N MET A 1 -54.34 52.51 21.17
CA MET A 1 -54.30 53.72 20.29
C MET A 1 -53.30 53.38 19.17
N ALA A 2 -53.78 53.60 17.98
CA ALA A 2 -53.15 53.19 16.70
C ALA A 2 -51.85 53.93 16.35
N ALA A 3 -51.01 53.35 15.54
CA ALA A 3 -50.61 53.91 14.26
C ALA A 3 -49.72 52.94 13.47
N HIS A 4 -50.18 52.57 12.31
CA HIS A 4 -49.49 51.96 11.17
C HIS A 4 -48.26 52.74 10.71
N ARG A 5 -47.22 52.04 10.24
CA ARG A 5 -46.59 52.38 8.95
C ARG A 5 -45.90 51.14 8.34
N ARG A 6 -46.32 50.82 7.11
CA ARG A 6 -45.71 49.96 6.13
C ARG A 6 -44.40 50.57 5.60
N ARG A 7 -43.40 49.73 5.29
CA ARG A 7 -42.50 49.88 4.11
C ARG A 7 -41.81 48.51 3.85
N SER A 8 -42.19 47.98 2.78
CA SER A 8 -41.51 47.65 1.50
C SER A 8 -40.38 46.63 1.60
N SER A 9 -40.67 45.44 1.09
CA SER A 9 -39.79 44.34 0.75
C SER A 9 -38.82 44.71 -0.37
N SER A 10 -37.53 44.52 -0.16
CA SER A 10 -36.57 44.39 -1.24
C SER A 10 -35.99 42.98 -1.19
N SER A 11 -36.35 42.18 -2.18
CA SER A 11 -35.83 40.84 -2.44
C SER A 11 -34.39 40.93 -2.91
N VAL A 12 -33.44 40.46 -2.11
CA VAL A 12 -32.09 40.19 -2.55
C VAL A 12 -32.05 38.74 -3.06
N ARG A 13 -31.89 38.60 -4.37
CA ARG A 13 -31.64 37.31 -5.03
C ARG A 13 -30.26 36.81 -4.65
N SER A 14 -30.18 35.65 -4.01
CA SER A 14 -28.97 34.91 -3.87
C SER A 14 -28.56 34.28 -5.23
N PRO A 15 -27.28 34.22 -5.57
CA PRO A 15 -26.85 33.56 -6.80
C PRO A 15 -26.98 32.03 -6.65
N ALA A 16 -27.63 31.43 -7.63
CA ALA A 16 -27.81 30.00 -7.74
C ALA A 16 -26.46 29.28 -7.79
N SER A 17 -26.23 28.34 -6.90
CA SER A 17 -25.15 27.38 -6.96
C SER A 17 -25.33 26.51 -8.20
N LYS A 18 -24.42 26.62 -9.16
CA LYS A 18 -24.37 25.71 -10.30
C LYS A 18 -23.95 24.32 -9.77
N ARG A 19 -24.89 23.40 -9.71
CA ARG A 19 -24.62 21.96 -9.58
C ARG A 19 -23.88 21.54 -10.83
N ILE A 20 -22.61 21.19 -10.68
CA ILE A 20 -21.85 20.49 -11.72
C ILE A 20 -22.33 19.04 -11.69
N SER A 21 -23.08 18.64 -12.70
CA SER A 21 -23.58 17.29 -12.84
C SER A 21 -22.44 16.34 -13.23
N ARG A 22 -22.43 15.13 -12.65
CA ARG A 22 -21.49 14.01 -12.89
C ARG A 22 -21.45 13.50 -14.35
N ARG A 23 -22.13 14.15 -15.31
CA ARG A 23 -22.22 13.67 -16.69
C ARG A 23 -21.18 14.21 -17.68
N ALA A 24 -20.25 15.03 -17.24
CA ALA A 24 -19.27 15.66 -18.14
C ALA A 24 -17.94 14.87 -18.31
N PHE A 25 -17.82 13.64 -17.82
CA PHE A 25 -16.57 12.87 -17.92
C PHE A 25 -16.71 11.52 -18.66
N ILE A 26 -17.86 11.25 -19.28
CA ILE A 26 -18.04 10.07 -20.15
C ILE A 26 -18.49 10.56 -21.51
N GLY A 27 -17.55 10.76 -22.40
CA GLY A 27 -17.85 11.16 -23.76
C GLY A 27 -16.68 10.97 -24.70
N TRP A 28 -16.17 9.73 -24.82
CA TRP A 28 -15.40 9.28 -25.99
C TRP A 28 -15.38 7.75 -26.04
N THR A 29 -16.52 7.20 -26.47
CA THR A 29 -16.57 5.88 -27.13
C THR A 29 -17.41 6.05 -28.37
N GLY A 30 -16.74 6.02 -29.50
CA GLY A 30 -17.35 6.17 -30.80
C GLY A 30 -18.22 4.99 -31.18
N ALA A 31 -19.38 5.31 -31.70
CA ALA A 31 -20.29 4.38 -32.34
C ALA A 31 -19.75 3.99 -33.75
N LEU A 32 -19.68 2.69 -34.01
CA LEU A 32 -19.60 2.13 -35.34
C LEU A 32 -20.99 1.56 -35.69
N ALA A 33 -21.68 2.22 -36.58
CA ALA A 33 -22.80 1.63 -37.28
C ALA A 33 -22.56 1.81 -38.79
N GLY A 34 -22.78 0.74 -39.54
CA GLY A 34 -22.36 0.55 -40.90
C GLY A 34 -23.09 1.38 -41.98
N GLY A 35 -22.44 1.49 -43.09
CA GLY A 35 -22.99 1.98 -44.37
C GLY A 35 -22.04 1.62 -45.50
N ALA A 36 -22.54 0.90 -46.45
CA ALA A 36 -21.82 0.29 -47.57
C ALA A 36 -21.57 1.25 -48.74
N MET A 37 -20.45 1.00 -49.43
CA MET A 37 -20.14 1.22 -50.86
C MET A 37 -20.10 2.63 -51.44
N LEU A 38 -18.93 3.01 -51.91
CA LEU A 38 -18.59 3.20 -53.32
C LEU A 38 -17.10 3.56 -53.45
N GLY A 39 -16.46 2.96 -54.45
CA GLY A 39 -15.02 2.93 -54.61
C GLY A 39 -14.36 4.18 -55.19
N GLY A 40 -13.08 4.32 -54.93
CA GLY A 40 -12.12 5.20 -55.55
C GLY A 40 -10.72 4.99 -54.92
N PRO A 41 -9.64 4.94 -55.69
CA PRO A 41 -8.33 4.55 -55.14
C PRO A 41 -7.66 5.74 -54.46
N PHE A 42 -7.71 5.75 -53.16
CA PHE A 42 -6.81 6.63 -52.40
C PHE A 42 -5.54 5.87 -52.04
N ALA A 43 -4.41 6.45 -52.42
CA ALA A 43 -3.09 5.96 -52.10
C ALA A 43 -2.94 5.81 -50.56
N ALA A 44 -2.61 4.62 -50.13
CA ALA A 44 -2.25 4.34 -48.73
C ALA A 44 -1.01 5.17 -48.34
N PRO A 45 -1.02 5.82 -47.19
CA PRO A 45 0.22 6.36 -46.64
C PRO A 45 1.17 5.18 -46.41
N ARG A 46 2.37 5.26 -47.01
CA ARG A 46 3.47 4.35 -46.70
C ARG A 46 3.68 4.36 -45.21
N ALA A 47 3.29 3.27 -44.54
CA ALA A 47 3.82 2.94 -43.24
C ALA A 47 5.34 2.87 -43.39
N LEU A 48 6.06 3.77 -42.74
CA LEU A 48 7.47 3.58 -42.45
C LEU A 48 7.56 2.27 -41.69
N ALA A 49 8.00 1.23 -42.39
CA ALA A 49 8.43 -0.01 -41.75
C ALA A 49 9.60 0.36 -40.85
N ALA A 50 9.32 0.58 -39.57
CA ALA A 50 10.33 0.49 -38.55
C ALA A 50 10.89 -0.94 -38.68
N GLY A 51 12.16 -1.03 -39.04
CA GLY A 51 12.85 -2.28 -39.25
C GLY A 51 12.66 -3.18 -38.03
N ALA A 52 11.82 -4.20 -38.15
CA ALA A 52 11.75 -5.27 -37.20
C ALA A 52 13.12 -5.96 -37.23
N THR A 53 13.92 -5.78 -36.21
CA THR A 53 15.05 -6.65 -35.95
C THR A 53 14.50 -8.06 -35.78
N PRO A 54 14.91 -9.02 -36.62
CA PRO A 54 14.39 -10.38 -36.52
C PRO A 54 14.88 -10.99 -35.21
N ASN A 55 13.95 -11.52 -34.41
CA ASN A 55 14.17 -12.35 -33.22
C ASN A 55 14.72 -11.66 -31.95
N ALA A 56 14.09 -10.60 -31.46
CA ALA A 56 14.24 -10.24 -30.06
C ALA A 56 13.65 -11.36 -29.18
N SER A 57 14.44 -11.91 -28.28
CA SER A 57 13.94 -12.90 -27.33
C SER A 57 12.85 -12.27 -26.44
N ALA A 58 11.99 -13.09 -25.84
CA ALA A 58 11.01 -12.59 -24.86
C ALA A 58 11.69 -11.83 -23.72
N VAL A 59 12.92 -12.18 -23.38
CA VAL A 59 13.78 -11.48 -22.41
C VAL A 59 14.14 -10.09 -22.91
N ASP A 60 14.50 -9.93 -24.19
CA ASP A 60 14.88 -8.63 -24.76
C ASP A 60 13.67 -7.69 -24.91
N LEU A 61 12.49 -8.21 -25.13
CA LEU A 61 11.26 -7.41 -25.17
C LEU A 61 10.94 -6.77 -23.82
N VAL A 62 11.34 -7.40 -22.74
CA VAL A 62 11.15 -6.91 -21.37
C VAL A 62 12.36 -6.09 -20.90
N TRP A 63 13.57 -6.67 -20.98
CA TRP A 63 14.78 -6.18 -20.31
C TRP A 63 15.82 -5.57 -21.25
N GLY A 64 15.65 -5.70 -22.55
CA GLY A 64 16.59 -5.12 -23.53
C GLY A 64 16.62 -3.60 -23.48
N GLU A 65 17.60 -3.00 -24.16
CA GLU A 65 17.79 -1.53 -24.23
C GLU A 65 16.52 -0.78 -24.69
N HIS A 66 15.72 -1.40 -25.54
CA HIS A 66 14.44 -0.86 -26.00
C HIS A 66 13.24 -1.66 -25.45
N GLY A 67 13.46 -2.46 -24.42
CA GLY A 67 12.44 -3.27 -23.76
C GLY A 67 11.44 -2.44 -22.95
N ALA A 68 10.43 -3.11 -22.42
CA ALA A 68 9.35 -2.46 -21.67
C ALA A 68 9.88 -1.67 -20.46
N ALA A 69 10.81 -2.24 -19.70
CA ALA A 69 11.42 -1.59 -18.53
C ALA A 69 12.16 -0.30 -18.91
N ALA A 70 12.98 -0.33 -19.97
CA ALA A 70 13.73 0.84 -20.43
C ALA A 70 12.78 1.97 -20.91
N ARG A 71 11.69 1.62 -21.60
CA ARG A 71 10.70 2.61 -22.04
C ARG A 71 10.02 3.32 -20.87
N ILE A 72 9.71 2.63 -19.78
CA ILE A 72 9.15 3.25 -18.57
C ILE A 72 10.15 4.25 -17.99
N ALA A 73 11.41 3.86 -17.79
CA ALA A 73 12.43 4.74 -17.27
C ALA A 73 12.62 6.00 -18.13
N ALA A 74 12.67 5.84 -19.47
CA ALA A 74 12.81 6.95 -20.40
C ALA A 74 11.62 7.92 -20.37
N SER A 75 10.39 7.39 -20.29
CA SER A 75 9.18 8.21 -20.23
C SER A 75 9.12 9.09 -18.98
N LEU A 76 9.71 8.64 -17.87
CA LEU A 76 9.70 9.32 -16.57
C LEU A 76 10.91 10.24 -16.32
N ALA A 77 11.88 10.27 -17.23
CA ALA A 77 13.09 11.11 -17.08
C ALA A 77 12.79 12.60 -16.87
N HIS A 78 11.66 13.08 -17.39
CA HIS A 78 11.25 14.48 -17.22
C HIS A 78 10.83 14.82 -15.78
N VAL A 79 10.27 13.85 -15.03
CA VAL A 79 9.84 14.04 -13.63
C VAL A 79 11.03 14.31 -12.72
N SER A 80 12.15 13.66 -12.96
CA SER A 80 13.38 13.86 -12.17
C SER A 80 13.92 15.29 -12.22
N ARG A 81 13.51 16.09 -13.22
CA ARG A 81 13.91 17.50 -13.34
C ARG A 81 13.12 18.45 -12.45
N LEU A 82 12.02 17.99 -11.83
CA LEU A 82 11.19 18.82 -10.95
C LEU A 82 11.98 19.36 -9.75
N ALA A 83 12.94 18.60 -9.23
CA ALA A 83 13.77 18.99 -8.09
C ALA A 83 14.62 20.28 -8.32
N ARG A 84 14.81 20.70 -9.57
CA ARG A 84 15.73 21.80 -9.95
C ARG A 84 15.01 23.03 -10.50
N ARG A 85 13.70 23.12 -10.34
CA ARG A 85 12.91 24.22 -10.93
C ARG A 85 12.71 25.38 -9.96
N GLY A 86 12.93 26.60 -10.45
CA GLY A 86 12.45 27.84 -9.87
C GLY A 86 13.34 28.43 -8.78
N ARG A 87 12.78 29.44 -8.11
CA ARG A 87 13.36 30.20 -7.02
C ARG A 87 13.19 29.47 -5.69
N ASP A 88 14.07 29.73 -4.74
CA ASP A 88 14.00 29.22 -3.37
C ASP A 88 13.17 30.15 -2.47
N PHE A 89 12.34 29.52 -1.65
CA PHE A 89 11.52 30.12 -0.61
C PHE A 89 11.90 29.50 0.72
N ASP A 90 12.83 30.15 1.45
CA ASP A 90 13.28 29.67 2.75
C ASP A 90 12.19 29.89 3.79
N VAL A 91 11.79 28.81 4.48
CA VAL A 91 10.70 28.82 5.47
C VAL A 91 10.96 29.74 6.66
N THR A 92 12.23 30.06 6.97
CA THR A 92 12.58 30.98 8.04
C THR A 92 12.14 32.42 7.75
N HIS A 93 12.12 32.80 6.48
CA HIS A 93 11.59 34.11 6.05
C HIS A 93 10.07 34.23 6.23
N TYR A 94 9.39 33.11 6.47
CA TYR A 94 7.95 33.03 6.75
C TYR A 94 7.64 32.78 8.22
N GLY A 95 8.68 32.79 9.08
CA GLY A 95 8.54 32.69 10.53
C GLY A 95 8.73 31.28 11.12
N ALA A 96 9.21 30.31 10.34
CA ALA A 96 9.60 29.01 10.87
C ALA A 96 10.74 29.15 11.88
N ARG A 97 10.70 28.36 12.95
CA ARG A 97 11.70 28.35 14.02
C ARG A 97 12.10 26.91 14.35
N PRO A 98 13.40 26.65 14.55
CA PRO A 98 13.85 25.34 14.98
C PRO A 98 13.33 25.02 16.38
N CYS A 99 13.20 23.72 16.69
CA CYS A 99 12.80 23.22 18.00
C CYS A 99 13.92 22.44 18.67
N ALA A 100 13.85 22.33 20.00
CA ALA A 100 14.66 21.40 20.76
C ALA A 100 14.11 19.96 20.63
N THR A 101 14.95 18.99 20.92
CA THR A 101 14.59 17.57 20.94
C THR A 101 14.91 16.94 22.28
N VAL A 102 14.21 15.87 22.60
CA VAL A 102 14.44 15.03 23.79
C VAL A 102 14.53 13.56 23.38
N ALA A 103 15.05 12.72 24.25
CA ALA A 103 15.09 11.28 24.01
C ALA A 103 13.67 10.71 23.88
N GLN A 104 13.49 9.85 22.88
CA GLN A 104 12.23 9.13 22.66
C GLN A 104 12.01 8.12 23.78
N THR A 105 10.86 8.19 24.44
CA THR A 105 10.36 7.11 25.29
C THR A 105 9.23 6.40 24.58
N SER A 106 9.44 5.14 24.20
CA SER A 106 8.40 4.38 23.51
C SER A 106 7.43 3.77 24.51
N PRO A 107 6.12 4.02 24.39
CA PRO A 107 5.10 3.29 25.13
C PRO A 107 4.80 1.93 24.51
N TYR A 108 5.31 1.66 23.33
CA TYR A 108 5.05 0.43 22.60
C TYR A 108 5.77 -0.73 23.30
N PRO A 109 5.09 -1.87 23.59
CA PRO A 109 5.71 -2.97 24.29
C PRO A 109 6.98 -3.44 23.60
N ALA A 110 8.10 -3.44 24.31
CA ALA A 110 9.42 -3.79 23.79
C ALA A 110 9.47 -5.17 23.09
N ALA A 111 8.61 -6.09 23.49
CA ALA A 111 8.49 -7.42 22.88
C ALA A 111 7.83 -7.41 21.49
N LYS A 112 7.20 -6.31 21.07
CA LYS A 112 6.44 -6.23 19.81
C LYS A 112 6.98 -5.22 18.81
N SER A 113 7.87 -4.34 19.24
CA SER A 113 8.41 -3.33 18.33
C SER A 113 9.79 -2.88 18.77
N PRO A 114 10.83 -3.26 18.08
CA PRO A 114 12.08 -2.55 18.18
C PRO A 114 11.86 -1.09 17.74
N VAL A 115 12.58 -0.17 18.36
CA VAL A 115 12.62 1.22 17.89
C VAL A 115 13.20 1.23 16.48
N SER A 116 12.59 2.00 15.57
CA SER A 116 13.15 2.17 14.23
C SER A 116 14.58 2.72 14.34
N PRO A 117 15.53 2.18 13.56
CA PRO A 117 16.91 2.68 13.59
C PRO A 117 16.96 4.19 13.36
N GLY A 118 17.72 4.91 14.17
CA GLY A 118 17.88 6.37 14.08
C GLY A 118 16.69 7.20 14.56
N ALA A 119 15.73 6.57 15.26
CA ALA A 119 14.51 7.25 15.74
C ALA A 119 14.54 7.45 17.28
N GLU A 120 15.69 7.81 17.81
CA GLU A 120 15.90 7.96 19.27
C GLU A 120 15.43 9.30 19.84
N LEU A 121 15.12 10.26 18.97
CA LEU A 121 14.73 11.61 19.36
C LEU A 121 13.29 11.93 18.96
N THR A 122 12.67 12.78 19.77
CA THR A 122 11.36 13.39 19.49
C THR A 122 11.44 14.90 19.76
N ALA A 123 10.51 15.68 19.20
CA ALA A 123 10.43 17.10 19.54
C ALA A 123 10.16 17.30 21.04
N ALA A 124 10.80 18.28 21.63
CA ALA A 124 10.58 18.61 23.04
C ALA A 124 9.13 19.08 23.27
N PRO A 125 8.53 18.81 24.43
CA PRO A 125 7.23 19.36 24.78
C PRO A 125 7.19 20.88 24.65
N GLY A 126 6.14 21.42 24.05
CA GLY A 126 5.99 22.85 23.80
C GLY A 126 6.81 23.39 22.63
N ALA A 127 7.32 22.53 21.75
CA ALA A 127 8.02 22.93 20.54
C ALA A 127 7.17 23.90 19.70
N PHE A 128 7.84 24.93 19.14
CA PHE A 128 7.18 25.91 18.27
C PHE A 128 6.65 25.25 17.00
N ASP A 129 5.37 25.43 16.70
CA ASP A 129 4.75 24.91 15.47
C ASP A 129 5.17 25.76 14.26
N SER A 130 6.05 25.22 13.45
CA SER A 130 6.52 25.84 12.19
C SER A 130 5.58 25.57 10.98
N ARG A 131 4.52 24.79 11.15
CA ARG A 131 3.59 24.46 10.06
C ARG A 131 2.97 25.70 9.39
N PRO A 132 2.50 26.75 10.12
CA PRO A 132 1.98 27.94 9.47
C PRO A 132 2.98 28.59 8.53
N ALA A 133 4.27 28.64 8.90
CA ALA A 133 5.33 29.17 8.07
C ALA A 133 5.59 28.30 6.83
N PHE A 134 5.55 26.97 6.96
CA PHE A 134 5.68 26.05 5.82
C PHE A 134 4.55 26.26 4.81
N LEU A 135 3.32 26.39 5.27
CA LEU A 135 2.16 26.63 4.40
C LEU A 135 2.22 28.03 3.74
N ALA A 136 2.68 29.05 4.45
CA ALA A 136 2.87 30.39 3.91
C ALA A 136 3.94 30.42 2.81
N ALA A 137 5.06 29.72 3.00
CA ALA A 137 6.10 29.58 1.98
C ALA A 137 5.61 28.82 0.75
N ILE A 138 4.82 27.74 0.94
CA ILE A 138 4.20 26.97 -0.16
C ILE A 138 3.24 27.86 -0.95
N ASP A 139 2.41 28.65 -0.27
CA ASP A 139 1.46 29.53 -0.93
C ASP A 139 2.16 30.68 -1.69
N ALA A 140 3.21 31.26 -1.12
CA ALA A 140 4.04 32.26 -1.80
C ALA A 140 4.72 31.66 -3.05
N CYS A 141 5.31 30.49 -2.92
CA CYS A 141 5.92 29.77 -4.03
C CYS A 141 4.92 29.51 -5.17
N ARG A 142 3.73 29.02 -4.84
CA ARG A 142 2.66 28.79 -5.80
C ARG A 142 2.21 30.08 -6.51
N ARG A 143 2.04 31.19 -5.76
CA ARG A 143 1.65 32.48 -6.34
C ARG A 143 2.67 33.04 -7.34
N GLU A 144 3.92 32.72 -7.16
CA GLU A 144 5.00 33.10 -8.10
C GLU A 144 5.17 32.09 -9.25
N GLY A 145 4.23 31.16 -9.44
CA GLY A 145 4.24 30.21 -10.55
C GLY A 145 4.98 28.90 -10.26
N GLY A 146 5.49 28.74 -9.06
CA GLY A 146 6.23 27.54 -8.61
C GLY A 146 7.67 27.83 -8.22
N GLY A 147 8.33 26.83 -7.67
CA GLY A 147 9.69 26.94 -7.17
C GLY A 147 9.98 25.88 -6.10
N ARG A 148 10.96 26.19 -5.27
CA ARG A 148 11.41 25.28 -4.21
C ARG A 148 11.24 25.93 -2.84
N VAL A 149 10.37 25.36 -1.99
CA VAL A 149 10.29 25.70 -0.57
C VAL A 149 11.37 24.96 0.17
N VAL A 150 12.27 25.65 0.81
CA VAL A 150 13.46 25.08 1.45
C VAL A 150 13.30 25.11 2.96
N VAL A 151 13.45 23.94 3.58
CA VAL A 151 13.59 23.78 5.03
C VAL A 151 15.09 23.62 5.33
N PRO A 152 15.73 24.61 5.99
CA PRO A 152 17.16 24.57 6.23
C PRO A 152 17.55 23.52 7.29
N PRO A 153 18.85 23.25 7.48
CA PRO A 153 19.33 22.36 8.54
C PRO A 153 18.76 22.71 9.90
N GLY A 154 18.44 21.70 10.71
CA GLY A 154 17.88 21.86 12.05
C GLY A 154 16.69 20.94 12.31
N ASN A 155 16.14 21.03 13.51
CA ASN A 155 14.96 20.28 13.93
C ASN A 155 13.74 21.21 13.91
N TRP A 156 12.67 20.75 13.28
CA TRP A 156 11.46 21.55 13.07
C TRP A 156 10.24 20.77 13.57
N TYR A 157 9.34 21.43 14.27
CA TYR A 157 8.08 20.81 14.69
C TYR A 157 6.94 21.26 13.77
N CYS A 158 6.06 20.33 13.41
CA CYS A 158 4.96 20.56 12.48
C CYS A 158 3.67 19.93 13.02
N ALA A 159 2.72 20.77 13.44
CA ALA A 159 1.46 20.32 14.01
C ALA A 159 0.37 20.18 12.94
N GLY A 160 0.47 19.13 12.13
CA GLY A 160 -0.52 18.75 11.13
C GLY A 160 0.02 18.66 9.69
N PRO A 161 -0.85 18.50 8.70
CA PRO A 161 -0.47 18.25 7.31
C PRO A 161 0.30 19.40 6.65
N ILE A 162 1.40 19.07 5.96
CA ILE A 162 2.02 19.93 4.96
C ILE A 162 1.31 19.65 3.63
N VAL A 163 0.52 20.59 3.14
CA VAL A 163 -0.29 20.43 1.93
C VAL A 163 0.45 21.01 0.74
N LEU A 164 0.98 20.14 -0.14
CA LEU A 164 1.67 20.56 -1.35
C LEU A 164 0.69 21.03 -2.42
N GLN A 165 1.12 22.00 -3.20
CA GLN A 165 0.35 22.59 -4.30
C GLN A 165 1.10 22.40 -5.62
N SER A 166 0.38 22.52 -6.74
CA SER A 166 0.97 22.36 -8.08
C SER A 166 2.18 23.28 -8.31
N ASN A 167 3.20 22.73 -8.97
CA ASN A 167 4.48 23.35 -9.29
C ASN A 167 5.36 23.67 -8.08
N VAL A 168 5.12 23.09 -6.92
CA VAL A 168 5.91 23.28 -5.71
C VAL A 168 6.81 22.06 -5.45
N THR A 169 8.09 22.33 -5.24
CA THR A 169 9.04 21.39 -4.63
C THR A 169 9.21 21.73 -3.15
N PHE A 170 8.87 20.81 -2.26
CA PHE A 170 9.17 20.92 -0.84
C PHE A 170 10.49 20.19 -0.57
N HIS A 171 11.50 20.93 -0.11
CA HIS A 171 12.87 20.47 -0.04
C HIS A 171 13.44 20.53 1.38
N LEU A 172 13.98 19.42 1.85
CA LEU A 172 14.68 19.32 3.13
C LEU A 172 16.18 19.37 2.87
N SER A 173 16.89 20.33 3.45
CA SER A 173 18.35 20.36 3.43
C SER A 173 18.95 19.16 4.18
N ALA A 174 20.22 18.87 3.95
CA ALA A 174 20.95 17.91 4.79
C ALA A 174 20.87 18.30 6.28
N ASN A 175 20.84 17.33 7.17
CA ASN A 175 20.71 17.53 8.62
C ASN A 175 19.44 18.31 9.03
N CYS A 176 18.38 18.15 8.26
CA CYS A 176 17.04 18.67 8.55
C CYS A 176 16.15 17.54 9.04
N THR A 177 15.49 17.71 10.18
CA THR A 177 14.45 16.79 10.64
C THR A 177 13.15 17.53 10.92
N ILE A 178 12.07 17.14 10.27
CA ILE A 178 10.72 17.60 10.61
C ILE A 178 10.05 16.56 11.49
N TYR A 179 9.74 16.93 12.73
CA TYR A 179 8.99 16.13 13.69
C TYR A 179 7.51 16.50 13.57
N PHE A 180 6.71 15.58 13.09
CA PHE A 180 5.26 15.77 12.99
C PHE A 180 4.57 15.52 14.31
N SER A 181 3.50 16.27 14.59
CA SER A 181 2.73 16.09 15.81
C SER A 181 2.26 14.65 15.99
N PRO A 182 2.39 14.05 17.16
CA PRO A 182 1.78 12.77 17.45
C PRO A 182 0.27 12.86 17.67
N ASN A 183 -0.30 14.06 17.89
CA ASN A 183 -1.70 14.25 18.26
C ASN A 183 -2.64 14.19 17.03
N PRO A 184 -3.60 13.24 17.00
CA PRO A 184 -4.57 13.13 15.92
C PRO A 184 -5.36 14.41 15.64
N ALA A 185 -5.65 15.23 16.66
CA ALA A 185 -6.42 16.46 16.52
C ALA A 185 -5.75 17.47 15.58
N ASP A 186 -4.43 17.45 15.46
CA ASP A 186 -3.69 18.33 14.56
C ASP A 186 -3.90 17.98 13.08
N TYR A 187 -4.37 16.79 12.78
CA TYR A 187 -4.63 16.30 11.43
C TYR A 187 -6.13 16.37 11.04
N ALA A 188 -6.95 16.89 11.95
CA ALA A 188 -8.40 17.04 11.74
C ALA A 188 -8.89 18.48 12.00
N LYS A 189 -8.00 19.48 11.99
CA LYS A 189 -8.35 20.86 12.37
C LYS A 189 -8.66 21.78 11.19
N ASP A 190 -8.13 21.52 10.00
CA ASP A 190 -8.19 22.43 8.85
C ASP A 190 -8.35 21.75 7.49
N GLY A 191 -8.77 20.51 7.45
CA GLY A 191 -9.14 19.83 6.22
C GLY A 191 -10.26 20.53 5.45
N PRO A 192 -10.39 20.25 4.14
CA PRO A 192 -11.35 20.94 3.27
C PRO A 192 -12.81 20.59 3.57
N VAL A 193 -13.07 19.46 4.25
CA VAL A 193 -14.42 18.97 4.53
C VAL A 193 -14.72 19.10 6.02
N ASP A 194 -15.77 19.85 6.34
CA ASP A 194 -16.27 19.95 7.71
C ASP A 194 -17.12 18.73 8.04
N CYS A 195 -16.68 17.93 9.00
CA CYS A 195 -17.33 16.71 9.44
C CYS A 195 -17.84 16.81 10.90
N GLY A 196 -18.13 18.02 11.38
CA GLY A 196 -18.67 18.26 12.70
C GLY A 196 -17.74 17.76 13.82
N ALA A 197 -18.25 16.90 14.69
CA ALA A 197 -17.49 16.36 15.83
C ALA A 197 -16.24 15.56 15.42
N ASN A 198 -16.18 15.03 14.21
CA ASN A 198 -15.01 14.32 13.70
C ASN A 198 -13.89 15.24 13.20
N GLY A 199 -14.13 16.57 13.18
CA GLY A 199 -13.18 17.59 12.76
C GLY A 199 -13.29 17.97 11.30
N ARG A 200 -12.31 18.73 10.82
CA ARG A 200 -12.16 19.09 9.42
C ARG A 200 -11.21 18.10 8.75
N LEU A 201 -11.75 17.27 7.87
CA LEU A 201 -11.08 16.10 7.33
C LEU A 201 -10.62 16.29 5.89
N TYR A 202 -9.76 15.38 5.48
CA TYR A 202 -9.22 15.29 4.13
C TYR A 202 -9.82 14.10 3.38
N TYR A 203 -9.95 14.20 2.06
CA TYR A 203 -10.11 13.02 1.24
C TYR A 203 -8.87 12.18 1.36
N SER A 204 -9.03 10.92 1.72
CA SER A 204 -7.97 9.97 1.96
C SER A 204 -8.38 8.59 1.43
N ARG A 205 -7.40 7.69 1.38
CA ARG A 205 -7.65 6.31 1.01
C ARG A 205 -6.94 5.40 2.00
N TRP A 206 -7.74 4.68 2.78
CA TRP A 206 -7.21 3.82 3.83
C TRP A 206 -7.36 2.36 3.44
N GLN A 207 -6.24 1.61 3.39
CA GLN A 207 -6.20 0.24 2.87
C GLN A 207 -7.00 0.07 1.57
N ALA A 208 -6.78 0.99 0.64
CA ALA A 208 -7.39 1.04 -0.68
C ALA A 208 -8.92 1.23 -0.72
N ASN A 209 -9.52 1.72 0.36
CA ASN A 209 -10.89 2.25 0.38
C ASN A 209 -10.90 3.77 0.59
N ASP A 210 -11.68 4.47 -0.23
CA ASP A 210 -11.81 5.92 -0.16
C ASP A 210 -12.65 6.35 1.05
N CYS A 211 -12.19 7.39 1.75
CA CYS A 211 -12.87 7.92 2.92
C CYS A 211 -12.52 9.39 3.18
N LEU A 212 -13.20 10.00 4.13
CA LEU A 212 -12.80 11.23 4.80
C LEU A 212 -12.08 10.85 6.10
N ASN A 213 -10.82 11.24 6.24
CA ASN A 213 -9.97 10.85 7.37
C ASN A 213 -9.03 11.98 7.78
N TYR A 214 -8.17 11.72 8.76
CA TYR A 214 -7.02 12.56 9.10
C TYR A 214 -6.19 12.86 7.86
N GLY A 215 -5.72 14.09 7.72
CA GLY A 215 -4.75 14.41 6.66
C GLY A 215 -3.41 13.72 6.89
N ALA A 216 -2.78 13.25 5.83
CA ALA A 216 -1.42 12.72 5.92
C ALA A 216 -0.42 13.82 6.31
N PRO A 217 0.64 13.54 7.09
CA PRO A 217 1.69 14.51 7.41
C PRO A 217 2.24 15.27 6.20
N VAL A 218 2.43 14.61 5.06
CA VAL A 218 2.68 15.28 3.77
C VAL A 218 1.58 14.86 2.80
N TYR A 219 0.83 15.82 2.32
CA TYR A 219 -0.39 15.58 1.57
C TYR A 219 -0.45 16.40 0.27
N ALA A 220 -0.99 15.81 -0.78
CA ALA A 220 -1.42 16.53 -1.98
C ALA A 220 -2.62 15.85 -2.63
N ARG A 221 -3.51 16.65 -3.24
CA ARG A 221 -4.64 16.12 -4.01
C ARG A 221 -4.83 16.90 -5.30
N ASN A 222 -4.94 16.15 -6.42
CA ASN A 222 -5.14 16.71 -7.77
C ASN A 222 -4.09 17.76 -8.16
N ALA A 223 -2.87 17.62 -7.65
CA ALA A 223 -1.76 18.54 -7.94
C ALA A 223 -0.92 18.01 -9.11
N THR A 224 -0.27 18.94 -9.81
CA THR A 224 0.60 18.62 -10.94
C THR A 224 2.00 19.21 -10.72
N ASN A 225 3.05 18.46 -11.12
CA ASN A 225 4.45 18.85 -10.97
C ASN A 225 4.81 19.13 -9.51
N ILE A 226 4.57 18.19 -8.63
CA ILE A 226 4.93 18.28 -7.21
C ILE A 226 6.18 17.46 -6.91
N ALA A 227 6.98 17.96 -6.00
CA ALA A 227 8.15 17.22 -5.53
C ALA A 227 8.32 17.34 -4.00
N LEU A 228 8.69 16.21 -3.38
CA LEU A 228 9.20 16.13 -2.03
C LEU A 228 10.62 15.62 -2.12
N THR A 229 11.60 16.45 -1.74
CA THR A 229 13.01 16.14 -1.97
C THR A 229 13.86 16.41 -0.74
N GLY A 230 15.00 15.75 -0.67
CA GLY A 230 16.02 15.97 0.35
C GLY A 230 17.42 15.88 -0.25
N GLU A 231 18.43 15.92 0.62
CA GLU A 231 19.84 15.82 0.29
C GLU A 231 20.49 14.51 0.78
N GLY A 232 19.65 13.52 1.08
CA GLY A 232 20.09 12.19 1.52
C GLY A 232 19.44 11.75 2.85
N PRO A 233 19.97 10.72 3.49
CA PRO A 233 19.35 10.10 4.67
C PRO A 233 19.33 10.99 5.92
N THR A 234 20.02 12.14 5.91
CA THR A 234 19.96 13.13 6.99
C THR A 234 18.85 14.18 6.79
N SER A 235 18.13 14.12 5.67
CA SER A 235 16.90 14.89 5.42
C SER A 235 15.71 14.04 5.87
N VAL A 236 15.13 14.30 7.04
CA VAL A 236 14.25 13.36 7.74
C VAL A 236 12.84 13.91 7.93
N LEU A 237 11.87 13.07 7.65
CA LEU A 237 10.48 13.23 8.07
C LEU A 237 10.17 12.21 9.18
N ASN A 238 10.00 12.67 10.41
CA ASN A 238 9.72 11.83 11.57
C ASN A 238 8.26 11.98 12.00
N GLY A 239 7.47 10.92 11.83
CA GLY A 239 6.04 10.90 12.17
C GLY A 239 5.73 10.80 13.66
N GLN A 240 6.75 10.64 14.52
CA GLN A 240 6.62 10.52 15.98
C GLN A 240 5.56 9.48 16.41
N ALA A 241 5.36 8.42 15.63
CA ALA A 241 4.23 7.49 15.80
C ALA A 241 4.27 6.69 17.11
N MET A 242 5.43 6.63 17.77
CA MET A 242 5.57 6.01 19.09
C MET A 242 5.35 7.00 20.24
N THR A 243 5.34 8.31 19.97
CA THR A 243 5.17 9.33 21.01
C THR A 243 3.74 9.35 21.51
N PRO A 244 3.50 9.19 22.81
CA PRO A 244 2.16 9.24 23.37
C PRO A 244 1.50 10.61 23.19
N PHE A 245 0.23 10.61 22.86
CA PHE A 245 -0.61 11.81 22.86
C PHE A 245 -1.73 11.77 23.90
N SER A 246 -2.00 10.60 24.46
CA SER A 246 -2.93 10.45 25.59
C SER A 246 -2.60 9.22 26.44
N GLY A 247 -3.22 9.12 27.61
CA GLY A 247 -2.98 8.05 28.56
C GLY A 247 -1.63 8.17 29.29
N SER A 248 -1.29 7.18 30.09
CA SER A 248 -0.03 7.10 30.81
C SER A 248 0.39 5.65 31.09
N GLY A 249 1.69 5.40 31.17
CA GLY A 249 2.25 4.08 31.45
C GLY A 249 1.79 3.04 30.40
N ALA A 250 1.30 1.90 30.86
CA ALA A 250 0.82 0.83 29.98
C ALA A 250 -0.45 1.20 29.15
N ASN A 251 -1.15 2.25 29.56
CA ASN A 251 -2.34 2.78 28.89
C ASN A 251 -2.03 3.98 27.99
N SER A 252 -0.76 4.23 27.71
CA SER A 252 -0.36 5.28 26.78
C SER A 252 -0.85 4.99 25.36
N VAL A 253 -1.40 5.99 24.70
CA VAL A 253 -1.91 5.90 23.34
C VAL A 253 -1.01 6.68 22.39
N CYS A 254 -0.51 6.02 21.37
CA CYS A 254 0.23 6.59 20.26
C CYS A 254 -0.31 6.04 18.93
N TRP A 255 0.17 6.51 17.79
CA TRP A 255 -0.32 6.03 16.49
C TRP A 255 -0.20 4.51 16.33
N TRP A 256 0.89 3.90 16.80
CA TRP A 256 1.07 2.46 16.66
C TRP A 256 0.14 1.65 17.56
N THR A 257 -0.22 2.16 18.72
CA THR A 257 -1.18 1.53 19.61
C THR A 257 -2.63 1.75 19.17
N TYR A 258 -2.90 2.73 18.31
CA TYR A 258 -4.20 2.91 17.64
C TYR A 258 -4.67 1.67 16.85
N LYS A 259 -3.75 0.81 16.45
CA LYS A 259 -4.08 -0.48 15.83
C LYS A 259 -4.79 -1.47 16.77
N GLY A 260 -5.03 -1.12 18.02
CA GLY A 260 -5.74 -2.00 18.96
C GLY A 260 -4.91 -3.17 19.44
N SER A 261 -3.59 -3.07 19.42
CA SER A 261 -2.77 -4.01 20.15
C SER A 261 -2.97 -3.80 21.64
N SER A 262 -3.22 -4.86 22.34
CA SER A 262 -3.49 -5.03 23.76
C SER A 262 -3.08 -3.87 24.67
N GLY A 263 -4.02 -3.26 25.32
CA GLY A 263 -3.83 -2.32 26.41
C GLY A 263 -3.92 -0.84 26.04
N ALA A 264 -3.76 -0.49 24.76
CA ALA A 264 -3.71 0.91 24.35
C ALA A 264 -5.05 1.64 24.41
N TYR A 265 -6.15 0.90 24.37
CA TYR A 265 -7.50 1.47 24.42
C TYR A 265 -8.25 1.11 25.72
N GLY A 266 -7.51 0.66 26.74
CA GLY A 266 -8.11 -0.12 27.81
C GLY A 266 -8.25 -1.58 27.37
N ALA A 267 -7.63 -2.48 28.12
CA ALA A 267 -7.30 -3.86 27.75
C ALA A 267 -8.47 -4.74 27.25
N SER A 268 -9.70 -4.30 27.33
CA SER A 268 -10.90 -5.04 26.95
C SER A 268 -11.97 -4.16 26.33
N ALA A 269 -11.64 -2.95 25.88
CA ALA A 269 -12.63 -2.09 25.25
C ALA A 269 -13.14 -2.75 23.96
N THR A 270 -14.35 -3.24 24.00
CA THR A 270 -15.12 -3.65 22.84
C THR A 270 -16.27 -2.67 22.67
N VAL A 271 -16.61 -2.38 21.42
CA VAL A 271 -17.77 -1.55 21.09
C VAL A 271 -18.75 -2.40 20.29
N PRO A 272 -20.05 -2.21 20.46
CA PRO A 272 -21.00 -2.75 19.51
C PRO A 272 -20.65 -2.23 18.13
N ALA A 273 -20.69 -3.11 17.15
CA ALA A 273 -20.44 -2.72 15.78
C ALA A 273 -21.38 -1.57 15.39
N GLN A 274 -20.89 -0.72 14.52
CA GLN A 274 -21.55 0.39 13.86
C GLN A 274 -22.18 1.48 14.73
N ASN A 275 -21.98 1.56 16.04
CA ASN A 275 -22.75 2.59 16.74
C ASN A 275 -22.05 3.34 17.85
N SER A 276 -21.25 2.76 18.66
CA SER A 276 -21.09 3.33 19.99
C SER A 276 -19.87 4.21 20.19
N ALA A 277 -18.80 3.92 19.49
CA ALA A 277 -17.59 4.75 19.60
C ALA A 277 -17.53 5.83 18.52
N ASN A 278 -18.48 5.85 17.61
CA ASN A 278 -18.50 6.74 16.47
C ASN A 278 -19.75 7.62 16.52
N PRO A 279 -19.62 8.93 16.80
CA PRO A 279 -20.76 9.83 16.88
C PRO A 279 -21.50 10.01 15.54
N ASN A 280 -20.86 9.67 14.42
CA ASN A 280 -21.50 9.70 13.11
C ASN A 280 -21.99 8.33 12.65
N ASN A 281 -21.94 7.35 13.52
CA ASN A 281 -22.34 5.99 13.18
C ASN A 281 -23.87 5.91 13.04
N VAL A 282 -24.32 5.72 11.83
CA VAL A 282 -25.71 5.43 11.53
C VAL A 282 -25.83 3.96 11.20
N ASP A 283 -26.98 3.37 11.47
CA ASP A 283 -27.25 2.01 11.04
C ASP A 283 -27.01 1.89 9.53
N LEU A 284 -26.12 0.97 9.15
CA LEU A 284 -25.77 0.76 7.75
C LEU A 284 -26.98 0.44 6.88
N ARG A 285 -28.02 -0.19 7.42
CA ARG A 285 -29.25 -0.46 6.68
C ARG A 285 -30.05 0.78 6.34
N ILE A 286 -29.84 1.88 7.07
CA ILE A 286 -30.42 3.18 6.73
C ILE A 286 -29.68 3.84 5.57
N VAL A 287 -28.33 3.82 5.60
CA VAL A 287 -27.50 4.49 4.59
C VAL A 287 -27.20 3.61 3.38
N ALA A 288 -27.29 2.31 3.54
CA ALA A 288 -27.06 1.28 2.55
C ALA A 288 -28.08 0.13 2.71
N PRO A 289 -29.36 0.33 2.33
CA PRO A 289 -30.40 -0.68 2.53
C PRO A 289 -30.12 -2.03 1.88
N ALA A 290 -29.29 -2.05 0.85
CA ALA A 290 -28.91 -3.26 0.12
C ALA A 290 -27.63 -3.94 0.64
N ILE A 291 -27.17 -3.60 1.86
CA ILE A 291 -25.99 -4.24 2.43
C ILE A 291 -26.24 -5.76 2.58
N PRO A 292 -25.30 -6.62 2.13
CA PRO A 292 -25.41 -8.05 2.29
C PRO A 292 -25.52 -8.45 3.78
N ASP A 293 -26.37 -9.42 4.09
CA ASP A 293 -26.58 -9.87 5.47
C ASP A 293 -25.31 -10.37 6.15
N ALA A 294 -24.45 -11.08 5.42
CA ALA A 294 -23.16 -11.55 5.94
C ALA A 294 -22.26 -10.37 6.37
N LEU A 295 -22.24 -9.30 5.59
CA LEU A 295 -21.49 -8.10 5.87
C LEU A 295 -22.08 -7.32 7.06
N TYR A 296 -23.39 -7.23 7.11
CA TYR A 296 -24.11 -6.64 8.24
C TYR A 296 -23.85 -7.42 9.54
N ALA A 297 -23.89 -8.75 9.49
CA ALA A 297 -23.57 -9.60 10.63
C ALA A 297 -22.13 -9.43 11.13
N LEU A 298 -21.17 -9.28 10.22
CA LEU A 298 -19.79 -8.98 10.59
C LEU A 298 -19.68 -7.67 11.38
N LEU A 299 -20.46 -6.66 11.02
CA LEU A 299 -20.48 -5.37 11.70
C LEU A 299 -21.25 -5.37 13.02
N THR A 300 -22.11 -6.35 13.26
CA THR A 300 -22.85 -6.46 14.53
C THR A 300 -22.10 -7.25 15.60
N SER A 301 -20.94 -7.81 15.28
CA SER A 301 -20.09 -8.51 16.26
C SER A 301 -19.32 -7.49 17.10
N PRO A 302 -19.26 -7.65 18.43
CA PRO A 302 -18.43 -6.80 19.30
C PRO A 302 -16.97 -6.95 18.94
N VAL A 303 -16.28 -5.83 18.72
CA VAL A 303 -14.86 -5.75 18.34
C VAL A 303 -14.16 -4.58 19.04
N THR A 304 -12.85 -4.54 19.01
CA THR A 304 -12.13 -3.35 19.47
C THR A 304 -12.45 -2.15 18.57
N PRO A 305 -12.33 -0.92 19.05
CA PRO A 305 -12.63 0.28 18.26
C PRO A 305 -11.88 0.33 16.92
N TRP A 306 -10.62 -0.09 16.91
CA TRP A 306 -9.84 -0.13 15.67
C TRP A 306 -10.35 -1.21 14.69
N GLN A 307 -10.68 -2.39 15.20
CA GLN A 307 -11.25 -3.46 14.35
C GLN A 307 -12.61 -3.06 13.80
N GLN A 308 -13.40 -2.31 14.56
CA GLN A 308 -14.66 -1.76 14.09
C GLN A 308 -14.43 -0.87 12.88
N ASP A 309 -13.56 0.12 12.96
CA ASP A 309 -13.29 1.04 11.86
C ASP A 309 -12.69 0.32 10.64
N GLN A 310 -11.74 -0.60 10.87
CA GLN A 310 -11.14 -1.43 9.84
C GLN A 310 -12.16 -2.31 9.09
N ASN A 311 -13.17 -2.79 9.76
CA ASN A 311 -14.23 -3.60 9.17
C ASN A 311 -15.34 -2.72 8.57
N TYR A 312 -15.62 -1.58 9.20
CA TYR A 312 -16.69 -0.67 8.83
C TYR A 312 -16.44 0.03 7.49
N LEU A 313 -15.21 0.54 7.27
CA LEU A 313 -14.89 1.22 6.02
C LEU A 313 -15.04 0.32 4.78
N PRO A 314 -14.48 -0.91 4.73
CA PRO A 314 -14.76 -1.84 3.63
C PRO A 314 -16.24 -2.15 3.43
N ALA A 315 -17.00 -2.27 4.51
CA ALA A 315 -18.43 -2.51 4.43
C ALA A 315 -19.19 -1.33 3.84
N LEU A 316 -18.82 -0.10 4.18
CA LEU A 316 -19.37 1.10 3.54
C LEU A 316 -19.05 1.15 2.04
N SER A 317 -17.83 0.77 1.65
CA SER A 317 -17.44 0.64 0.25
C SER A 317 -18.27 -0.41 -0.46
N GLU A 318 -18.35 -1.62 0.09
CA GLU A 318 -19.11 -2.72 -0.50
C GLU A 318 -20.61 -2.39 -0.65
N ALA A 319 -21.17 -1.66 0.31
CA ALA A 319 -22.54 -1.19 0.26
C ALA A 319 -22.76 0.00 -0.70
N GLY A 320 -21.69 0.54 -1.32
CA GLY A 320 -21.78 1.67 -2.26
C GLY A 320 -22.10 3.01 -1.59
N VAL A 321 -21.80 3.16 -0.29
CA VAL A 321 -21.97 4.43 0.42
C VAL A 321 -21.07 5.49 -0.21
N PRO A 322 -21.55 6.70 -0.52
CA PRO A 322 -20.72 7.77 -1.07
C PRO A 322 -19.54 8.14 -0.13
N VAL A 323 -18.39 8.49 -0.69
CA VAL A 323 -17.17 8.81 0.06
C VAL A 323 -17.40 9.94 1.07
N GLU A 324 -18.21 10.93 0.73
CA GLU A 324 -18.55 12.06 1.60
C GLU A 324 -19.32 11.64 2.87
N ARG A 325 -19.77 10.39 2.93
CA ARG A 325 -20.46 9.81 4.08
C ARG A 325 -19.63 8.73 4.78
N ARG A 326 -18.42 8.47 4.33
CA ARG A 326 -17.47 7.56 4.97
C ARG A 326 -16.53 8.39 5.83
N ILE A 327 -17.03 8.83 6.99
CA ILE A 327 -16.38 9.82 7.85
C ILE A 327 -15.62 9.09 8.97
N PHE A 328 -14.32 9.32 8.97
CA PHE A 328 -13.38 8.85 9.99
C PHE A 328 -12.51 10.07 10.41
N GLY A 329 -12.04 10.14 11.59
CA GLY A 329 -11.32 11.31 12.11
C GLY A 329 -11.36 11.25 13.62
N LEU A 330 -11.60 12.34 14.31
CA LEU A 330 -11.70 12.35 15.77
C LEU A 330 -12.78 11.37 16.23
N GLY A 331 -12.44 10.52 17.19
CA GLY A 331 -13.27 9.39 17.65
C GLY A 331 -13.12 8.10 16.86
N HIS A 332 -12.31 8.10 15.79
CA HIS A 332 -11.98 6.94 14.97
C HIS A 332 -10.49 6.62 15.00
N TYR A 333 -10.14 5.42 14.54
CA TYR A 333 -8.81 4.82 14.75
C TYR A 333 -8.08 4.47 13.44
N LEU A 334 -8.47 5.05 12.31
CA LEU A 334 -7.76 4.88 11.04
C LEU A 334 -6.56 5.85 10.99
N ARG A 335 -5.38 5.29 11.05
CA ARG A 335 -4.13 6.05 11.03
C ARG A 335 -3.85 6.62 9.64
N PRO A 336 -3.39 7.88 9.51
CA PRO A 336 -3.01 8.44 8.21
C PRO A 336 -1.72 7.80 7.68
N CYS A 337 -1.57 7.69 6.36
CA CYS A 337 -0.28 7.45 5.72
C CYS A 337 0.68 8.61 5.99
N MET A 338 2.01 8.38 5.90
CA MET A 338 2.99 9.46 6.11
C MET A 338 3.03 10.45 4.96
N VAL A 339 3.09 9.95 3.72
CA VAL A 339 3.04 10.74 2.49
C VAL A 339 1.90 10.20 1.64
N GLU A 340 0.91 11.03 1.35
CA GLU A 340 -0.26 10.63 0.57
C GLU A 340 -0.54 11.64 -0.55
N PHE A 341 -0.40 11.19 -1.80
CA PHE A 341 -0.61 12.00 -3.00
C PHE A 341 -1.72 11.40 -3.86
N ILE A 342 -2.88 12.02 -3.88
CA ILE A 342 -4.09 11.49 -4.52
C ILE A 342 -4.38 12.21 -5.82
N GLY A 343 -4.53 11.47 -6.94
CA GLY A 343 -4.90 12.03 -8.25
C GLY A 343 -3.86 13.01 -8.82
N CYS A 344 -2.60 12.88 -8.41
CA CYS A 344 -1.52 13.78 -8.81
C CYS A 344 -0.86 13.35 -10.13
N THR A 345 -0.23 14.32 -10.81
CA THR A 345 0.50 14.06 -12.05
C THR A 345 1.90 14.66 -11.98
N ASN A 346 2.91 13.91 -12.43
CA ASN A 346 4.33 14.27 -12.33
C ASN A 346 4.74 14.48 -10.87
N VAL A 347 4.92 13.39 -10.17
CA VAL A 347 5.24 13.34 -8.75
C VAL A 347 6.67 12.87 -8.56
N LEU A 348 7.47 13.62 -7.84
CA LEU A 348 8.84 13.24 -7.47
C LEU A 348 8.97 13.13 -5.94
N MET A 349 9.43 11.98 -5.46
CA MET A 349 9.86 11.75 -4.08
C MET A 349 11.33 11.34 -4.12
N ALA A 350 12.26 12.16 -3.58
CA ALA A 350 13.67 11.88 -3.78
C ALA A 350 14.61 12.28 -2.64
N ASN A 351 15.54 11.39 -2.32
CA ASN A 351 16.72 11.65 -1.47
C ASN A 351 16.37 12.15 -0.05
N TYR A 352 15.46 11.54 0.63
CA TYR A 352 15.14 11.80 2.03
C TYR A 352 14.86 10.49 2.78
N GLN A 353 14.65 10.59 4.09
CA GLN A 353 14.31 9.47 4.95
C GLN A 353 12.98 9.72 5.66
N THR A 354 12.15 8.65 5.80
CA THR A 354 11.00 8.62 6.70
C THR A 354 11.32 7.81 7.95
N GLN A 355 10.83 8.25 9.10
CA GLN A 355 11.00 7.57 10.40
C GLN A 355 9.69 7.58 11.20
N ASN A 356 9.45 6.52 11.98
CA ASN A 356 8.33 6.43 12.93
C ASN A 356 7.00 6.91 12.34
N THR A 357 6.61 6.34 11.21
CA THR A 357 5.41 6.76 10.47
C THR A 357 4.14 6.19 11.10
N PRO A 358 3.01 6.90 11.05
CA PRO A 358 1.76 6.42 11.65
C PRO A 358 1.25 5.14 11.01
N PHE A 359 1.38 5.02 9.68
CA PHE A 359 0.89 3.93 8.84
C PHE A 359 1.81 3.76 7.63
N TRP A 360 1.31 3.42 6.43
CA TRP A 360 2.09 3.30 5.20
C TRP A 360 2.97 4.54 4.97
N GLN A 361 4.22 4.31 4.59
CA GLN A 361 5.18 5.42 4.53
C GLN A 361 4.98 6.29 3.29
N HIS A 362 4.74 5.70 2.12
CA HIS A 362 4.50 6.43 0.88
C HIS A 362 3.33 5.83 0.11
N HIS A 363 2.26 6.56 -0.01
CA HIS A 363 1.00 6.11 -0.62
C HIS A 363 0.52 7.07 -1.73
N PRO A 364 1.17 7.09 -2.91
CA PRO A 364 0.56 7.74 -4.06
C PRO A 364 -0.64 6.93 -4.55
N THR A 365 -1.78 7.60 -4.74
CA THR A 365 -3.04 6.97 -5.14
C THR A 365 -3.56 7.61 -6.42
N ALA A 366 -4.06 6.80 -7.37
CA ALA A 366 -4.64 7.27 -8.63
C ALA A 366 -3.76 8.31 -9.36
N SER A 367 -2.45 8.24 -9.13
CA SER A 367 -1.46 9.20 -9.61
C SER A 367 -0.72 8.65 -10.82
N ARG A 368 -0.19 9.56 -11.66
CA ARG A 368 0.58 9.15 -12.82
C ARG A 368 1.92 9.88 -12.91
N ASN A 369 2.89 9.24 -13.60
CA ASN A 369 4.25 9.72 -13.70
C ASN A 369 4.86 9.94 -12.32
N VAL A 370 4.93 8.86 -11.54
CA VAL A 370 5.43 8.87 -10.16
C VAL A 370 6.85 8.34 -10.15
N VAL A 371 7.77 9.12 -9.59
CA VAL A 371 9.16 8.70 -9.38
C VAL A 371 9.45 8.77 -7.88
N ILE A 372 9.91 7.64 -7.32
CA ILE A 372 10.53 7.58 -5.99
C ILE A 372 11.97 7.09 -6.16
N ARG A 373 12.94 7.89 -5.68
CA ARG A 373 14.37 7.62 -5.90
C ARG A 373 15.22 7.98 -4.69
N GLY A 374 16.16 7.11 -4.33
CA GLY A 374 17.13 7.37 -3.26
C GLY A 374 16.48 7.66 -1.91
N VAL A 375 15.23 7.23 -1.71
CA VAL A 375 14.50 7.38 -0.45
C VAL A 375 14.84 6.21 0.47
N THR A 376 15.06 6.51 1.74
CA THR A 376 15.17 5.52 2.80
C THR A 376 13.88 5.48 3.60
N THR A 377 13.16 4.37 3.55
CA THR A 377 12.08 4.13 4.49
C THR A 377 12.64 3.49 5.75
N ASN A 378 12.38 4.06 6.91
CA ASN A 378 12.98 3.61 8.16
C ASN A 378 11.96 3.64 9.30
N SER A 379 10.91 2.83 9.16
CA SER A 379 9.84 2.71 10.13
C SER A 379 9.34 1.28 10.22
N ILE A 380 9.55 0.65 11.38
CA ILE A 380 9.29 -0.77 11.59
C ILE A 380 8.06 -1.04 12.48
N GLY A 381 7.20 -0.07 12.63
CA GLY A 381 5.92 -0.22 13.32
C GLY A 381 4.87 -1.02 12.52
N PRO A 382 3.68 -1.23 13.10
CA PRO A 382 2.63 -2.02 12.48
C PRO A 382 2.07 -1.32 11.24
N ASN A 383 1.97 -2.07 10.14
CA ASN A 383 1.54 -1.58 8.80
C ASN A 383 2.39 -0.40 8.29
N ASN A 384 3.68 -0.40 8.61
CA ASN A 384 4.63 0.55 8.06
C ASN A 384 5.24 -0.01 6.78
N ASP A 385 4.38 -0.26 5.78
CA ASP A 385 4.79 -0.58 4.41
C ASP A 385 5.63 0.58 3.86
N GLY A 386 6.62 0.27 3.02
CA GLY A 386 7.56 1.29 2.53
C GLY A 386 7.00 2.15 1.39
N PHE A 387 6.49 1.49 0.35
CA PHE A 387 5.95 2.16 -0.84
C PHE A 387 4.73 1.41 -1.37
N ASP A 388 3.59 2.06 -1.34
CA ASP A 388 2.26 1.53 -1.69
C ASP A 388 1.63 2.32 -2.85
N PRO A 389 2.12 2.19 -4.09
CA PRO A 389 1.46 2.83 -5.22
C PRO A 389 0.11 2.16 -5.50
N ASP A 390 -0.99 2.89 -5.26
CA ASP A 390 -2.36 2.39 -5.39
C ASP A 390 -3.02 2.95 -6.67
N ALA A 391 -3.38 2.07 -7.60
CA ALA A 391 -3.95 2.44 -8.90
C ALA A 391 -3.13 3.49 -9.67
N CYS A 392 -1.80 3.48 -9.50
CA CYS A 392 -0.88 4.39 -10.15
C CYS A 392 -0.47 3.89 -11.53
N THR A 393 -0.18 4.83 -12.41
CA THR A 393 0.26 4.54 -13.79
C THR A 393 1.59 5.24 -14.06
N ASP A 394 2.53 4.53 -14.71
CA ASP A 394 3.87 5.01 -15.01
C ASP A 394 4.64 5.37 -13.72
N VAL A 395 5.16 4.33 -13.06
CA VAL A 395 5.87 4.46 -11.78
C VAL A 395 7.32 3.99 -11.93
N LEU A 396 8.25 4.74 -11.40
CA LEU A 396 9.65 4.36 -11.25
C LEU A 396 10.03 4.40 -9.77
N CYS A 397 10.42 3.26 -9.23
CA CYS A 397 11.04 3.15 -7.92
C CYS A 397 12.48 2.68 -8.09
N GLU A 398 13.45 3.52 -7.75
CA GLU A 398 14.86 3.18 -7.93
C GLU A 398 15.76 3.69 -6.82
N ASP A 399 16.84 2.96 -6.57
CA ASP A 399 17.89 3.33 -5.63
C ASP A 399 17.38 3.57 -4.19
N CYS A 400 16.25 2.95 -3.82
CA CYS A 400 15.62 3.09 -2.50
C CYS A 400 16.10 2.02 -1.51
N THR A 401 16.07 2.37 -0.23
CA THR A 401 16.37 1.43 0.88
C THR A 401 15.16 1.28 1.79
N PHE A 402 14.77 0.04 2.06
CA PHE A 402 13.58 -0.29 2.83
C PHE A 402 13.92 -0.97 4.15
N ASN A 403 13.57 -0.30 5.28
CA ASN A 403 13.49 -0.86 6.62
C ASN A 403 12.04 -0.69 7.06
N THR A 404 11.24 -1.73 6.97
CA THR A 404 9.79 -1.65 7.10
C THR A 404 9.26 -2.62 8.13
N GLY A 405 8.13 -2.29 8.73
CA GLY A 405 7.40 -3.16 9.67
C GLY A 405 6.37 -4.05 8.98
N ASP A 406 6.10 -3.79 7.72
CA ASP A 406 5.23 -4.59 6.84
C ASP A 406 5.90 -4.73 5.46
N ASP A 407 5.19 -4.77 4.33
CA ASP A 407 5.81 -4.99 3.02
C ASP A 407 6.78 -3.84 2.65
N CYS A 408 7.90 -4.15 1.99
CA CYS A 408 8.81 -3.11 1.48
C CYS A 408 8.15 -2.31 0.37
N ILE A 409 7.63 -3.01 -0.64
CA ILE A 409 6.84 -2.44 -1.73
C ILE A 409 5.57 -3.26 -1.87
N ALA A 410 4.40 -2.62 -1.81
CA ALA A 410 3.13 -3.28 -2.00
C ALA A 410 2.26 -2.55 -3.02
N ILE A 411 2.25 -3.04 -4.25
CA ILE A 411 1.49 -2.44 -5.35
C ILE A 411 0.01 -2.79 -5.18
N LYS A 412 -0.84 -1.78 -5.18
CA LYS A 412 -2.27 -1.88 -4.90
C LYS A 412 -3.10 -1.26 -6.02
N SER A 413 -4.39 -1.60 -6.09
CA SER A 413 -5.33 -1.03 -7.07
C SER A 413 -6.78 -1.14 -6.60
N GLY A 414 -7.02 -0.70 -5.39
CA GLY A 414 -8.37 -0.68 -4.84
C GLY A 414 -8.84 -1.98 -4.21
N LYS A 415 -9.89 -1.87 -3.45
CA LYS A 415 -10.54 -2.94 -2.71
C LYS A 415 -12.05 -2.74 -2.71
N ASP A 416 -12.81 -3.83 -2.59
CA ASP A 416 -14.26 -3.84 -2.57
C ASP A 416 -14.84 -3.14 -3.83
N ARG A 417 -15.59 -2.06 -3.69
CA ARG A 417 -16.09 -1.28 -4.82
C ARG A 417 -15.27 -0.04 -5.18
N ASP A 418 -14.21 0.24 -4.44
CA ASP A 418 -13.32 1.38 -4.69
C ASP A 418 -12.22 1.01 -5.69
N ILE A 419 -12.64 0.57 -6.88
CA ILE A 419 -11.77 0.11 -7.98
C ILE A 419 -11.88 1.01 -9.23
N GLU A 420 -12.58 2.11 -9.15
CA GLU A 420 -12.87 3.00 -10.27
C GLU A 420 -11.64 3.71 -10.84
N TYR A 421 -10.52 3.77 -10.09
CA TYR A 421 -9.27 4.32 -10.59
C TYR A 421 -8.54 3.40 -11.57
N GLY A 422 -9.01 2.14 -11.69
CA GLY A 422 -8.47 1.15 -12.60
C GLY A 422 -7.18 0.49 -12.09
N PRO A 423 -6.43 -0.16 -12.98
CA PRO A 423 -5.27 -0.96 -12.59
C PRO A 423 -4.06 -0.12 -12.23
N ALA A 424 -3.22 -0.65 -11.32
CA ALA A 424 -1.84 -0.27 -11.19
C ALA A 424 -1.07 -0.78 -12.42
N LYS A 425 -0.36 0.11 -13.14
CA LYS A 425 0.13 -0.22 -14.48
C LYS A 425 1.45 0.44 -14.84
N ARG A 426 2.31 -0.32 -15.51
CA ARG A 426 3.64 0.11 -15.99
C ARG A 426 4.51 0.65 -14.86
N HIS A 427 4.86 -0.23 -13.92
CA HIS A 427 5.81 0.06 -12.85
C HIS A 427 7.16 -0.56 -13.14
N LEU A 428 8.22 0.21 -12.94
CA LEU A 428 9.60 -0.27 -12.91
C LEU A 428 10.18 -0.07 -11.52
N ILE A 429 10.66 -1.16 -10.93
CA ILE A 429 11.35 -1.17 -9.65
C ILE A 429 12.76 -1.69 -9.90
N ARG A 430 13.79 -0.93 -9.50
CA ARG A 430 15.17 -1.35 -9.73
C ARG A 430 16.16 -0.81 -8.70
N ASN A 431 17.28 -1.52 -8.55
CA ASN A 431 18.41 -1.10 -7.72
C ASN A 431 18.01 -0.82 -6.25
N CYS A 432 17.03 -1.50 -5.73
CA CYS A 432 16.53 -1.28 -4.36
C CYS A 432 17.14 -2.26 -3.37
N THR A 433 17.31 -1.79 -2.13
CA THR A 433 17.78 -2.59 -1.00
C THR A 433 16.65 -2.80 -0.01
N MET A 434 16.43 -4.04 0.45
CA MET A 434 15.37 -4.42 1.37
C MET A 434 15.97 -5.12 2.58
N ASN A 435 15.84 -4.51 3.75
CA ASN A 435 16.50 -4.97 4.98
C ASN A 435 15.56 -5.67 5.96
N SER A 436 14.27 -5.46 5.83
CA SER A 436 13.25 -6.02 6.71
C SER A 436 11.87 -5.88 6.06
N GLY A 437 10.90 -6.64 6.54
CA GLY A 437 9.50 -6.51 6.12
C GLY A 437 8.80 -7.85 5.92
N HIS A 438 7.48 -7.81 5.66
CA HIS A 438 6.70 -9.02 5.39
C HIS A 438 6.88 -9.53 3.96
N GLY A 439 7.04 -8.65 3.01
CA GLY A 439 7.32 -8.97 1.61
C GLY A 439 8.30 -7.98 0.99
N GLY A 440 9.22 -8.46 0.15
CA GLY A 440 10.13 -7.59 -0.60
C GLY A 440 9.37 -6.86 -1.72
N ILE A 441 8.97 -7.58 -2.76
CA ILE A 441 8.04 -7.10 -3.79
C ILE A 441 6.71 -7.81 -3.60
N THR A 442 5.68 -7.05 -3.27
CA THR A 442 4.32 -7.54 -3.06
C THR A 442 3.35 -6.91 -4.06
N LEU A 443 2.48 -7.71 -4.67
CA LEU A 443 1.30 -7.28 -5.40
C LEU A 443 0.08 -7.59 -4.54
N GLY A 444 -0.65 -6.55 -4.15
CA GLY A 444 -1.82 -6.68 -3.28
C GLY A 444 -1.53 -6.36 -1.80
N SER A 445 -2.40 -6.81 -0.90
CA SER A 445 -3.64 -7.62 -1.12
C SER A 445 -4.79 -6.85 -1.76
N GLU A 446 -4.81 -5.56 -1.66
CA GLU A 446 -5.82 -4.65 -2.22
C GLU A 446 -5.52 -4.41 -3.70
N MET A 447 -6.00 -5.32 -4.58
CA MET A 447 -5.71 -5.25 -6.02
C MET A 447 -6.96 -5.51 -6.87
N GLY A 448 -8.13 -5.11 -6.38
CA GLY A 448 -9.42 -5.32 -7.04
C GLY A 448 -9.52 -4.71 -8.43
N GLY A 449 -8.83 -3.60 -8.70
CA GLY A 449 -8.75 -2.96 -10.03
C GLY A 449 -7.75 -3.62 -10.99
N GLY A 450 -6.93 -4.58 -10.52
CA GLY A 450 -5.91 -5.27 -11.29
C GLY A 450 -4.52 -4.63 -11.21
N VAL A 451 -3.51 -5.45 -11.49
CA VAL A 451 -2.09 -5.05 -11.53
C VAL A 451 -1.46 -5.61 -12.80
N GLU A 452 -0.88 -4.75 -13.62
CA GLU A 452 -0.32 -5.18 -14.91
C GLU A 452 0.96 -4.44 -15.31
N GLN A 453 1.83 -5.14 -16.05
CA GLN A 453 3.08 -4.59 -16.58
C GLN A 453 4.00 -4.09 -15.45
N ILE A 454 4.30 -4.98 -14.52
CA ILE A 454 5.20 -4.72 -13.40
C ILE A 454 6.55 -5.37 -13.68
N TYR A 455 7.60 -4.59 -13.58
CA TYR A 455 8.97 -4.99 -13.86
C TYR A 455 9.86 -4.68 -12.64
N ALA A 456 10.52 -5.71 -12.11
CA ALA A 456 11.41 -5.55 -10.96
C ALA A 456 12.78 -6.19 -11.26
N THR A 457 13.87 -5.44 -11.07
CA THR A 457 15.21 -5.94 -11.39
C THR A 457 16.30 -5.37 -10.49
N ASN A 458 17.39 -6.13 -10.36
CA ASN A 458 18.56 -5.73 -9.57
C ASN A 458 18.20 -5.33 -8.14
N LEU A 459 17.64 -6.29 -7.39
CA LEU A 459 17.20 -6.09 -6.02
C LEU A 459 18.15 -6.81 -5.05
N SER A 460 18.55 -6.08 -4.01
CA SER A 460 19.35 -6.62 -2.90
C SER A 460 18.49 -6.76 -1.67
N MET A 461 18.03 -7.96 -1.37
CA MET A 461 17.23 -8.26 -0.17
C MET A 461 18.17 -8.74 0.92
N LEU A 462 18.69 -7.80 1.72
CA LEU A 462 19.76 -8.08 2.67
C LEU A 462 19.27 -8.70 3.98
N ASN A 463 17.97 -8.60 4.29
CA ASN A 463 17.42 -9.10 5.56
C ASN A 463 18.28 -8.67 6.76
N ALA A 464 18.75 -7.41 6.76
CA ALA A 464 19.73 -6.92 7.73
C ALA A 464 19.19 -6.88 9.15
N ASN A 465 17.89 -6.73 9.31
CA ASN A 465 17.21 -6.68 10.61
C ASN A 465 16.58 -8.04 10.99
N TRP A 466 17.13 -9.13 10.51
CA TRP A 466 16.52 -10.46 10.61
C TRP A 466 16.22 -10.94 12.04
N GLN A 467 16.93 -10.44 13.05
CA GLN A 467 16.69 -10.79 14.45
C GLN A 467 15.45 -10.12 15.04
N THR A 468 15.19 -8.89 14.65
CA THR A 468 14.15 -8.04 15.25
C THR A 468 12.92 -7.87 14.35
N ASN A 469 13.15 -7.70 13.07
CA ASN A 469 12.10 -7.55 12.06
C ASN A 469 12.56 -8.14 10.72
N PRO A 470 12.55 -9.46 10.58
CA PRO A 470 13.08 -10.14 9.40
C PRO A 470 12.26 -9.88 8.14
N LEU A 471 12.92 -9.96 6.99
CA LEU A 471 12.24 -10.11 5.71
C LEU A 471 11.69 -11.55 5.59
N ASN A 472 10.39 -11.68 5.38
CA ASN A 472 9.73 -12.99 5.42
C ASN A 472 9.54 -13.61 4.03
N ILE A 473 9.15 -12.84 3.02
CA ILE A 473 8.85 -13.31 1.67
C ILE A 473 9.56 -12.39 0.68
N ALA A 474 10.23 -12.94 -0.31
CA ALA A 474 10.94 -12.09 -1.28
C ALA A 474 10.00 -11.54 -2.36
N ILE A 475 9.21 -12.41 -2.99
CA ILE A 475 8.31 -12.07 -4.08
C ILE A 475 6.93 -12.61 -3.73
N ARG A 476 5.94 -11.73 -3.73
CA ARG A 476 4.61 -12.08 -3.24
C ARG A 476 3.49 -11.52 -4.10
N VAL A 477 2.54 -12.36 -4.44
CA VAL A 477 1.20 -11.99 -4.90
C VAL A 477 0.20 -12.40 -3.83
N LYS A 478 -0.65 -11.52 -3.35
CA LYS A 478 -1.67 -11.82 -2.35
C LYS A 478 -2.99 -11.16 -2.68
N THR A 479 -4.05 -11.95 -2.74
CA THR A 479 -5.43 -11.52 -2.95
C THR A 479 -6.39 -12.59 -2.46
N ASN A 480 -7.69 -12.44 -2.65
CA ASN A 480 -8.69 -13.43 -2.30
C ASN A 480 -9.98 -13.25 -3.12
N MET A 481 -10.95 -14.12 -2.90
CA MET A 481 -12.24 -14.12 -3.59
C MET A 481 -13.14 -12.92 -3.27
N ASN A 482 -12.83 -12.16 -2.23
CA ASN A 482 -13.52 -10.90 -1.91
C ASN A 482 -12.90 -9.71 -2.63
N ARG A 483 -11.57 -9.65 -2.68
CA ARG A 483 -10.82 -8.56 -3.32
C ARG A 483 -10.80 -8.69 -4.82
N GLY A 484 -10.61 -9.91 -5.32
CA GLY A 484 -10.58 -10.20 -6.76
C GLY A 484 -9.36 -9.59 -7.45
N GLY A 485 -9.62 -8.98 -8.60
CA GLY A 485 -8.60 -8.36 -9.44
C GLY A 485 -7.80 -9.34 -10.30
N TYR A 486 -6.72 -8.83 -10.88
CA TYR A 486 -5.84 -9.68 -11.68
C TYR A 486 -4.39 -9.23 -11.56
N VAL A 487 -3.48 -10.18 -11.76
CA VAL A 487 -2.06 -9.94 -12.03
C VAL A 487 -1.75 -10.40 -13.44
N LYS A 488 -1.16 -9.51 -14.24
CA LYS A 488 -0.77 -9.81 -15.61
C LYS A 488 0.55 -9.12 -15.96
N ASP A 489 1.44 -9.84 -16.68
CA ASP A 489 2.74 -9.30 -17.09
C ASP A 489 3.58 -8.82 -15.87
N PHE A 490 3.80 -9.73 -14.92
CA PHE A 490 4.67 -9.49 -13.78
C PHE A 490 6.03 -10.17 -14.00
N HIS A 491 7.08 -9.37 -14.09
CA HIS A 491 8.41 -9.82 -14.45
C HIS A 491 9.45 -9.39 -13.41
N VAL A 492 10.14 -10.37 -12.82
CA VAL A 492 11.20 -10.16 -11.83
C VAL A 492 12.48 -10.81 -12.33
N LYS A 493 13.60 -10.07 -12.30
CA LYS A 493 14.90 -10.58 -12.70
C LYS A 493 16.03 -10.02 -11.84
N GLY A 494 16.93 -10.91 -11.39
CA GLY A 494 18.11 -10.48 -10.65
C GLY A 494 17.79 -10.04 -9.22
N VAL A 495 17.52 -10.99 -8.36
CA VAL A 495 17.29 -10.76 -6.93
C VAL A 495 18.34 -11.52 -6.13
N THR A 496 19.05 -10.83 -5.26
CA THR A 496 20.03 -11.45 -4.36
C THR A 496 19.55 -11.39 -2.91
N LEU A 497 19.65 -12.52 -2.22
CA LEU A 497 19.29 -12.66 -0.81
C LEU A 497 20.50 -13.27 -0.07
N PRO A 498 21.61 -12.50 0.13
CA PRO A 498 22.85 -13.03 0.68
C PRO A 498 22.71 -13.56 2.11
N ASN A 499 21.77 -13.03 2.88
CA ASN A 499 21.43 -13.50 4.22
C ASN A 499 20.12 -14.30 4.24
N GLY A 500 19.60 -14.67 3.04
CA GLY A 500 18.33 -15.36 2.88
C GLY A 500 17.13 -14.55 3.35
N VAL A 501 16.04 -15.24 3.60
CA VAL A 501 14.83 -14.73 4.24
C VAL A 501 14.54 -15.52 5.50
N THR A 502 13.72 -15.00 6.38
CA THR A 502 13.28 -15.72 7.57
C THR A 502 11.82 -16.13 7.41
N LEU A 503 11.59 -17.35 6.97
CA LEU A 503 10.24 -17.89 6.87
C LEU A 503 9.69 -18.13 8.27
N LYS A 504 8.48 -17.67 8.52
CA LYS A 504 7.79 -17.89 9.80
C LYS A 504 7.06 -19.22 9.77
N GLY A 505 7.13 -19.97 10.89
CA GLY A 505 6.19 -21.04 11.18
C GLY A 505 4.78 -20.47 11.35
N GLY A 506 3.84 -21.08 10.69
CA GLY A 506 2.45 -20.66 10.76
C GLY A 506 1.65 -21.34 9.67
N GLY A 507 0.36 -21.53 9.85
CA GLY A 507 -0.50 -22.05 8.80
C GLY A 507 -0.52 -21.08 7.65
N TYR A 508 0.02 -21.51 6.56
CA TYR A 508 -0.42 -20.99 5.30
C TYR A 508 -1.57 -21.88 4.86
N GLY A 509 -2.62 -21.35 4.61
CA GLY A 509 -3.72 -22.11 4.17
C GLY A 509 -4.98 -21.50 4.66
N SER A 510 -5.90 -21.50 3.79
CA SER A 510 -7.27 -21.17 4.07
C SER A 510 -7.79 -22.11 5.15
N ALA A 511 -8.71 -21.63 5.96
CA ALA A 511 -9.51 -22.49 6.82
C ALA A 511 -10.18 -23.62 6.01
N LEU A 512 -10.34 -23.46 4.71
CA LEU A 512 -10.77 -24.48 3.77
C LEU A 512 -9.80 -25.67 3.71
N LEU A 513 -8.50 -25.41 3.82
CA LEU A 513 -7.50 -26.49 3.80
C LEU A 513 -7.36 -27.17 5.16
N ALA A 514 -7.92 -26.59 6.21
CA ALA A 514 -7.81 -27.07 7.58
C ALA A 514 -9.12 -27.65 8.11
N GLY A 515 -9.51 -28.79 7.60
CA GLY A 515 -10.55 -29.60 8.25
C GLY A 515 -11.99 -29.39 7.78
N SER A 516 -12.22 -28.67 6.66
CA SER A 516 -13.53 -28.73 6.00
C SER A 516 -13.69 -30.07 5.24
N PRO A 517 -14.88 -30.56 5.04
CA PRO A 517 -15.12 -31.78 4.24
C PRO A 517 -14.56 -31.69 2.81
N VAL A 518 -14.47 -30.49 2.25
CA VAL A 518 -13.89 -30.22 0.93
C VAL A 518 -12.38 -30.43 0.93
N ASN A 519 -11.73 -30.23 2.07
CA ASN A 519 -10.27 -30.29 2.20
C ASN A 519 -9.74 -31.65 2.60
N ALA A 520 -10.58 -32.57 2.99
CA ALA A 520 -10.16 -33.93 3.36
C ALA A 520 -9.49 -34.67 2.19
N SER A 521 -9.77 -34.27 0.96
CA SER A 521 -9.18 -34.84 -0.27
C SER A 521 -8.05 -33.98 -0.89
N VAL A 522 -7.78 -32.80 -0.37
CA VAL A 522 -6.71 -31.94 -0.83
C VAL A 522 -5.44 -32.33 -0.09
N PRO A 523 -4.36 -32.76 -0.77
CA PRO A 523 -3.07 -32.95 -0.12
C PRO A 523 -2.64 -31.61 0.45
N LEU A 524 -2.68 -31.52 1.76
CA LEU A 524 -2.33 -30.30 2.47
C LEU A 524 -0.84 -30.05 2.31
N GLY A 525 -0.47 -29.13 1.41
CA GLY A 525 0.83 -28.50 1.43
C GLY A 525 1.01 -27.62 2.64
N VAL A 526 -0.08 -27.28 3.30
CA VAL A 526 -0.11 -26.32 4.39
C VAL A 526 -1.02 -26.81 5.50
N VAL A 527 -0.47 -26.93 6.67
CA VAL A 527 -1.19 -27.36 7.87
C VAL A 527 -1.49 -26.13 8.71
N THR A 528 -2.75 -25.95 9.07
CA THR A 528 -3.10 -24.88 10.01
C THR A 528 -2.48 -25.17 11.38
N PRO A 529 -1.82 -24.18 12.01
CA PRO A 529 -1.26 -24.38 13.33
C PRO A 529 -2.37 -24.71 14.34
N SER A 530 -2.17 -25.78 15.06
CA SER A 530 -2.88 -26.02 16.32
C SER A 530 -1.85 -26.17 17.43
N ALA A 531 -2.28 -25.97 18.67
CA ALA A 531 -1.42 -26.23 19.82
C ALA A 531 -1.00 -27.71 19.79
N GLY A 532 0.21 -28.02 19.37
CA GLY A 532 0.72 -29.37 19.19
C GLY A 532 0.97 -29.77 17.74
N ASN A 533 0.64 -28.94 16.76
CA ASN A 533 0.97 -29.14 15.36
C ASN A 533 1.59 -27.87 14.77
N PRO A 534 2.88 -27.62 14.99
CA PRO A 534 3.60 -26.51 14.39
C PRO A 534 3.66 -26.73 12.87
N SER A 535 3.21 -25.75 12.17
CA SER A 535 2.87 -25.81 10.76
C SER A 535 4.04 -25.53 9.82
N ALA A 536 3.81 -25.83 8.58
CA ALA A 536 4.59 -25.39 7.43
C ALA A 536 4.81 -23.86 7.42
N ALA A 537 5.70 -23.39 6.56
CA ALA A 537 5.95 -21.96 6.39
C ALA A 537 4.67 -21.19 6.06
N GLN A 538 4.56 -19.99 6.60
CA GLN A 538 3.43 -19.08 6.29
C GLN A 538 3.46 -18.59 4.84
N GLY A 539 4.47 -18.91 4.08
CA GLY A 539 4.68 -18.64 2.66
C GLY A 539 6.06 -19.12 2.26
N GLY A 540 6.35 -19.15 0.97
CA GLY A 540 7.66 -19.47 0.41
C GLY A 540 8.48 -18.21 0.13
N ILE A 541 9.67 -18.40 -0.40
CA ILE A 541 10.49 -17.29 -0.93
C ILE A 541 9.73 -16.58 -2.05
N VAL A 542 9.07 -17.38 -2.91
CA VAL A 542 8.10 -16.94 -3.89
C VAL A 542 6.71 -17.44 -3.46
N THR A 543 5.77 -16.52 -3.33
CA THR A 543 4.41 -16.83 -2.87
C THR A 543 3.36 -16.21 -3.79
N PHE A 544 2.49 -17.05 -4.32
CA PHE A 544 1.22 -16.67 -4.94
C PHE A 544 0.11 -17.11 -4.01
N ASP A 545 -0.65 -16.17 -3.48
CA ASP A 545 -1.73 -16.42 -2.53
C ASP A 545 -3.02 -15.77 -3.01
N CYS A 546 -3.85 -16.55 -3.67
CA CYS A 546 -5.19 -16.13 -4.12
C CYS A 546 -6.29 -16.46 -3.09
N ASP A 547 -5.91 -16.83 -1.87
CA ASP A 547 -6.82 -17.10 -0.76
C ASP A 547 -6.32 -16.44 0.54
N TYR A 548 -5.75 -15.25 0.42
CA TYR A 548 -5.14 -14.51 1.52
C TYR A 548 -6.19 -14.05 2.53
N GLN A 549 -6.00 -14.42 3.81
CA GLN A 549 -6.91 -14.08 4.91
C GLN A 549 -8.39 -14.41 4.62
N PRO A 550 -8.68 -15.66 4.27
CA PRO A 550 -10.00 -16.03 3.78
C PRO A 550 -11.12 -15.92 4.84
N ALA A 551 -10.78 -16.00 6.13
CA ALA A 551 -11.74 -15.83 7.23
C ALA A 551 -12.36 -14.41 7.28
N ASN A 552 -11.76 -13.44 6.62
CA ASN A 552 -12.26 -12.08 6.53
C ASN A 552 -13.14 -11.85 5.28
N ASP A 553 -13.40 -12.88 4.49
CA ASP A 553 -14.16 -12.79 3.25
C ASP A 553 -15.65 -12.95 3.51
N ALA A 554 -16.35 -11.84 3.68
CA ALA A 554 -17.81 -11.83 3.74
C ALA A 554 -18.46 -12.05 2.37
N VAL A 555 -17.75 -11.67 1.30
CA VAL A 555 -18.22 -11.78 -0.09
C VAL A 555 -17.17 -12.52 -0.91
N ARG A 556 -17.51 -13.69 -1.44
CA ARG A 556 -16.59 -14.55 -2.21
C ARG A 556 -17.04 -14.67 -3.67
N THR A 557 -17.24 -13.53 -4.32
CA THR A 557 -17.81 -13.51 -5.68
C THR A 557 -16.87 -12.91 -6.73
N ARG A 558 -15.65 -12.51 -6.32
CA ARG A 558 -14.66 -11.88 -7.19
C ARG A 558 -13.45 -12.79 -7.34
N ALA A 559 -13.49 -13.68 -8.33
CA ALA A 559 -12.38 -14.60 -8.58
C ALA A 559 -11.15 -13.83 -9.09
N PRO A 560 -10.01 -13.89 -8.37
CA PRO A 560 -8.77 -13.30 -8.87
C PRO A 560 -8.18 -14.11 -10.02
N VAL A 561 -7.41 -13.43 -10.88
CA VAL A 561 -6.71 -14.04 -12.01
C VAL A 561 -5.21 -13.73 -11.92
N VAL A 562 -4.35 -14.73 -12.02
CA VAL A 562 -2.89 -14.56 -12.09
C VAL A 562 -2.36 -15.24 -13.33
N GLN A 563 -1.73 -14.47 -14.22
CA GLN A 563 -1.22 -14.97 -15.49
C GLN A 563 0.00 -14.21 -15.99
N ASN A 564 0.82 -14.88 -16.80
CA ASN A 564 2.02 -14.32 -17.44
C ASN A 564 2.99 -13.70 -16.43
N VAL A 565 3.59 -14.55 -15.60
CA VAL A 565 4.57 -14.16 -14.57
C VAL A 565 5.91 -14.81 -14.89
N THR A 566 6.98 -14.01 -14.92
CA THR A 566 8.33 -14.55 -15.05
C THR A 566 9.20 -14.14 -13.87
N ILE A 567 9.88 -15.09 -13.26
CA ILE A 567 10.84 -14.88 -12.19
C ILE A 567 12.15 -15.55 -12.60
N ALA A 568 13.20 -14.77 -12.68
CA ALA A 568 14.50 -15.25 -13.14
C ALA A 568 15.65 -14.72 -12.28
N ASP A 569 16.73 -15.50 -12.23
CA ASP A 569 18.00 -15.08 -11.64
C ASP A 569 17.84 -14.67 -10.17
N VAL A 570 17.07 -15.42 -9.38
CA VAL A 570 16.95 -15.24 -7.92
C VAL A 570 17.98 -16.11 -7.22
N LYS A 571 18.77 -15.53 -6.34
CA LYS A 571 19.80 -16.25 -5.58
C LYS A 571 19.70 -15.97 -4.09
N ALA A 572 19.27 -16.97 -3.33
CA ALA A 572 19.27 -16.98 -1.87
C ALA A 572 20.44 -17.82 -1.34
N SER A 573 21.14 -17.37 -0.30
CA SER A 573 22.20 -18.14 0.35
C SER A 573 21.62 -19.16 1.31
N ASN A 574 21.00 -18.70 2.38
CA ASN A 574 20.36 -19.53 3.39
C ASN A 574 18.92 -19.05 3.63
N VAL A 575 18.08 -19.96 4.08
CA VAL A 575 16.72 -19.65 4.48
C VAL A 575 16.54 -20.03 5.93
N THR A 576 16.36 -19.06 6.79
CA THR A 576 16.09 -19.29 8.21
C THR A 576 14.64 -19.71 8.39
N LEU A 577 14.42 -20.79 9.10
CA LEU A 577 13.10 -21.34 9.40
C LEU A 577 12.78 -21.07 10.87
N ASN A 578 12.04 -20.01 11.16
CA ASN A 578 11.70 -19.65 12.53
C ASN A 578 10.55 -20.51 13.05
N GLY A 579 10.82 -21.35 14.05
CA GLY A 579 9.84 -22.26 14.63
C GLY A 579 9.48 -23.48 13.77
N MET A 580 10.34 -23.85 12.82
CA MET A 580 10.15 -24.98 11.91
C MET A 580 11.40 -25.81 11.76
N THR A 581 11.25 -27.06 11.28
CA THR A 581 12.36 -27.92 10.84
C THR A 581 12.65 -27.72 9.36
N ALA A 582 13.81 -28.20 8.91
CA ALA A 582 14.19 -28.18 7.49
C ALA A 582 13.17 -28.92 6.59
N SER A 583 12.50 -29.94 7.12
CA SER A 583 11.46 -30.68 6.38
C SER A 583 10.20 -29.86 6.11
N CYS A 584 10.00 -28.74 6.81
CA CYS A 584 8.87 -27.82 6.60
C CYS A 584 9.17 -26.71 5.58
N PHE A 585 10.36 -26.72 4.97
CA PHE A 585 10.76 -25.69 4.04
C PHE A 585 9.91 -25.69 2.77
N GLN A 586 9.34 -24.54 2.45
CA GLN A 586 8.68 -24.28 1.20
C GLN A 586 9.39 -23.12 0.47
N ALA A 587 9.99 -23.40 -0.67
CA ALA A 587 10.61 -22.37 -1.51
C ALA A 587 9.57 -21.64 -2.33
N ILE A 588 8.59 -22.36 -2.87
CA ILE A 588 7.52 -21.86 -3.73
C ILE A 588 6.17 -22.28 -3.15
N VAL A 589 5.30 -21.31 -2.96
CA VAL A 589 3.90 -21.51 -2.61
C VAL A 589 3.03 -20.90 -3.70
N ALA A 590 2.18 -21.69 -4.33
CA ALA A 590 1.25 -21.26 -5.36
C ALA A 590 -0.17 -21.72 -4.99
N GLN A 591 -0.84 -20.93 -4.18
CA GLN A 591 -2.22 -21.10 -3.81
C GLN A 591 -3.10 -20.34 -4.79
N GLY A 592 -3.66 -21.05 -5.77
CA GLY A 592 -4.64 -20.50 -6.69
C GLY A 592 -6.00 -20.22 -6.04
N PRO A 593 -6.92 -19.58 -6.76
CA PRO A 593 -8.25 -19.29 -6.24
C PRO A 593 -9.01 -20.56 -5.87
N VAL A 594 -9.77 -20.50 -4.79
CA VAL A 594 -10.54 -21.64 -4.27
C VAL A 594 -11.97 -21.60 -4.81
N ALA A 595 -12.41 -22.68 -5.47
CA ALA A 595 -13.71 -22.78 -6.11
C ALA A 595 -14.89 -22.99 -5.10
N PHE A 596 -14.61 -23.00 -3.82
CA PHE A 596 -15.59 -23.27 -2.78
C PHE A 596 -15.51 -22.22 -1.67
N ASP A 597 -16.62 -21.93 -1.01
CA ASP A 597 -16.61 -21.21 0.25
C ASP A 597 -16.14 -22.12 1.41
N TYR A 598 -16.07 -21.58 2.62
CA TYR A 598 -15.67 -22.35 3.81
C TYR A 598 -16.67 -23.42 4.23
N ASN A 599 -17.87 -23.42 3.68
CA ASN A 599 -18.91 -24.42 3.92
C ASN A 599 -19.01 -25.44 2.78
N GLY A 600 -18.17 -25.34 1.75
CA GLY A 600 -18.20 -26.22 0.59
C GLY A 600 -19.18 -25.80 -0.52
N THR A 601 -19.79 -24.61 -0.42
CA THR A 601 -20.66 -24.07 -1.45
C THR A 601 -19.82 -23.47 -2.58
N PRO A 602 -20.04 -23.86 -3.85
CA PRO A 602 -19.31 -23.27 -4.96
C PRO A 602 -19.57 -21.77 -5.07
N PRO A 603 -18.52 -20.92 -5.15
CA PRO A 603 -18.69 -19.52 -5.43
C PRO A 603 -19.00 -19.26 -6.90
N THR A 604 -19.61 -18.13 -7.17
CA THR A 604 -19.75 -17.58 -8.52
C THR A 604 -19.11 -16.20 -8.56
N PRO A 605 -18.31 -15.86 -9.58
CA PRO A 605 -18.01 -16.61 -10.81
C PRO A 605 -17.06 -17.79 -10.58
N ALA A 606 -16.93 -18.66 -11.58
CA ALA A 606 -15.97 -19.75 -11.58
C ALA A 606 -14.54 -19.23 -11.49
N VAL A 607 -13.67 -19.98 -10.81
CA VAL A 607 -12.25 -19.65 -10.65
C VAL A 607 -11.43 -20.17 -11.82
N GLN A 608 -10.31 -19.50 -12.09
CA GLN A 608 -9.30 -19.93 -13.06
C GLN A 608 -8.00 -20.30 -12.34
N PRO A 609 -7.23 -21.30 -12.81
CA PRO A 609 -5.93 -21.60 -12.25
C PRO A 609 -4.94 -20.44 -12.45
N ILE A 610 -3.98 -20.30 -11.55
CA ILE A 610 -2.76 -19.54 -11.81
C ILE A 610 -2.10 -20.12 -13.06
N SER A 611 -1.76 -19.31 -14.06
CA SER A 611 -1.29 -19.80 -15.36
C SER A 611 -0.14 -18.98 -15.96
N GLY A 612 0.64 -19.63 -16.84
CA GLY A 612 1.73 -18.96 -17.54
C GLY A 612 2.82 -18.43 -16.61
N VAL A 613 3.13 -19.14 -15.55
CA VAL A 613 4.22 -18.80 -14.62
C VAL A 613 5.49 -19.53 -15.04
N THR A 614 6.58 -18.78 -15.21
CA THR A 614 7.91 -19.33 -15.47
C THR A 614 8.88 -18.87 -14.39
N ILE A 615 9.56 -19.82 -13.75
CA ILE A 615 10.64 -19.58 -12.80
C ILE A 615 11.91 -20.23 -13.34
N SER A 616 12.97 -19.43 -13.53
CA SER A 616 14.17 -19.94 -14.22
C SER A 616 15.47 -19.42 -13.62
N ASN A 617 16.52 -20.27 -13.69
CA ASN A 617 17.87 -19.93 -13.22
C ASN A 617 17.89 -19.40 -11.77
N CYS A 618 17.12 -20.01 -10.89
CA CYS A 618 17.00 -19.60 -9.49
C CYS A 618 17.71 -20.60 -8.56
N ASP A 619 18.26 -20.07 -7.48
CA ASP A 619 18.74 -20.86 -6.35
C ASP A 619 18.08 -20.34 -5.07
N PHE A 620 17.18 -21.13 -4.51
CA PHE A 620 16.43 -20.77 -3.30
C PHE A 620 17.13 -21.16 -2.00
N GLY A 621 18.42 -21.50 -2.09
CA GLY A 621 19.27 -21.73 -0.94
C GLY A 621 18.96 -23.01 -0.16
N THR A 622 19.57 -23.09 1.01
CA THR A 622 19.44 -24.24 1.91
C THR A 622 18.68 -23.83 3.17
N PRO A 623 17.67 -24.60 3.59
CA PRO A 623 16.94 -24.28 4.81
C PRO A 623 17.81 -24.51 6.05
N VAL A 624 17.80 -23.54 6.95
CA VAL A 624 18.43 -23.62 8.26
C VAL A 624 17.33 -23.56 9.33
N ALA A 625 17.13 -24.67 10.03
CA ALA A 625 16.13 -24.75 11.08
C ALA A 625 16.56 -23.97 12.32
N SER A 626 15.65 -23.16 12.87
CA SER A 626 15.78 -22.55 14.17
C SER A 626 14.67 -23.05 15.09
N GLY A 627 14.97 -24.02 15.95
CA GLY A 627 14.06 -24.53 16.98
C GLY A 627 12.96 -25.48 16.47
N VAL A 628 12.27 -26.03 17.39
CA VAL A 628 11.24 -27.08 17.45
C VAL A 628 10.80 -27.78 16.16
N PRO A 629 10.95 -29.09 16.12
CA PRO A 629 10.47 -29.94 15.03
C PRO A 629 8.96 -30.14 15.10
N THR A 630 8.29 -30.32 13.96
CA THR A 630 7.57 -31.58 13.80
C THR A 630 6.46 -31.63 12.76
N VAL A 631 6.42 -30.79 11.79
CA VAL A 631 5.50 -31.10 10.68
C VAL A 631 6.30 -31.28 9.41
N THR A 632 6.14 -32.42 8.81
CA THR A 632 6.63 -32.69 7.46
C THR A 632 5.82 -31.83 6.50
N SER A 633 6.48 -30.85 5.89
CA SER A 633 5.93 -30.25 4.68
C SER A 633 5.89 -31.32 3.60
N PRO A 634 4.85 -31.40 2.78
CA PRO A 634 4.77 -32.35 1.68
C PRO A 634 5.79 -32.08 0.56
N GLY A 635 6.70 -31.16 0.74
CA GLY A 635 7.78 -30.83 -0.17
C GLY A 635 8.03 -29.33 -0.30
N PRO A 636 9.13 -28.94 -0.96
CA PRO A 636 9.56 -27.54 -1.05
C PRO A 636 8.71 -26.70 -2.02
N ILE A 637 7.77 -27.32 -2.72
CA ILE A 637 6.85 -26.66 -3.63
C ILE A 637 5.42 -27.05 -3.26
N TYR A 638 4.62 -26.05 -2.97
CA TYR A 638 3.18 -26.21 -2.82
C TYR A 638 2.45 -25.62 -4.03
N ALA A 639 1.54 -26.38 -4.61
CA ALA A 639 0.70 -25.92 -5.72
C ALA A 639 -0.74 -26.39 -5.55
N PHE A 640 -1.68 -25.47 -5.69
CA PHE A 640 -3.11 -25.73 -5.70
C PHE A 640 -3.78 -24.83 -6.74
N ASN A 641 -4.60 -25.41 -7.61
CA ASN A 641 -5.24 -24.74 -8.73
C ASN A 641 -4.24 -23.92 -9.57
N VAL A 642 -3.28 -24.60 -10.14
CA VAL A 642 -2.18 -24.07 -10.96
C VAL A 642 -2.17 -24.78 -12.30
N SER A 643 -1.92 -24.06 -13.38
CA SER A 643 -1.79 -24.62 -14.74
C SER A 643 -0.51 -24.11 -15.40
N ALA A 644 0.33 -25.04 -15.87
CA ALA A 644 1.55 -24.74 -16.61
C ALA A 644 2.53 -23.79 -15.87
N MET A 645 2.77 -24.01 -14.58
CA MET A 645 3.89 -23.39 -13.88
C MET A 645 5.17 -24.14 -14.23
N THR A 646 6.07 -23.50 -14.97
CA THR A 646 7.29 -24.12 -15.47
C THR A 646 8.50 -23.68 -14.65
N LEU A 647 9.28 -24.66 -14.17
CA LEU A 647 10.54 -24.49 -13.49
C LEU A 647 11.66 -24.97 -14.41
N THR A 648 12.65 -24.12 -14.66
CA THR A 648 13.82 -24.46 -15.49
C THR A 648 15.10 -24.04 -14.79
N ASN A 649 15.98 -24.98 -14.53
CA ASN A 649 17.25 -24.75 -13.82
C ASN A 649 17.01 -24.04 -12.46
N VAL A 650 16.14 -24.62 -11.64
CA VAL A 650 15.80 -24.09 -10.30
C VAL A 650 16.40 -25.01 -9.24
N THR A 651 17.27 -24.49 -8.41
CA THR A 651 17.85 -25.22 -7.28
C THR A 651 17.05 -24.94 -6.01
N ILE A 652 16.62 -26.00 -5.32
CA ILE A 652 15.93 -25.92 -4.04
C ILE A 652 16.59 -26.90 -3.07
N ALA A 653 17.07 -26.42 -1.95
CA ALA A 653 17.79 -27.23 -0.95
C ALA A 653 18.92 -28.09 -1.57
N GLY A 654 19.64 -27.52 -2.54
CA GLY A 654 20.73 -28.20 -3.25
C GLY A 654 20.31 -29.16 -4.37
N GLN A 655 19.03 -29.33 -4.64
CA GLN A 655 18.49 -30.18 -5.71
C GLN A 655 18.03 -29.34 -6.89
N VAL A 656 18.47 -29.70 -8.10
CA VAL A 656 18.03 -29.04 -9.34
C VAL A 656 16.67 -29.59 -9.75
N VAL A 657 15.72 -28.70 -9.97
CA VAL A 657 14.35 -29.01 -10.39
C VAL A 657 14.10 -28.44 -11.78
N ASN A 658 13.70 -29.31 -12.70
CA ASN A 658 13.21 -28.96 -14.03
C ASN A 658 11.87 -29.66 -14.22
N THR A 659 10.78 -28.93 -14.19
CA THR A 659 9.44 -29.54 -14.24
C THR A 659 8.37 -28.52 -14.66
N THR A 660 7.23 -29.04 -15.10
CA THR A 660 6.02 -28.23 -15.28
C THR A 660 4.95 -28.75 -14.32
N ILE A 661 4.42 -27.85 -13.52
CA ILE A 661 3.45 -28.17 -12.49
C ILE A 661 2.05 -27.83 -13.01
N ASN A 662 1.17 -28.79 -12.90
CA ASN A 662 -0.26 -28.66 -13.18
C ASN A 662 -1.02 -29.24 -12.01
N ASP A 663 -1.82 -28.41 -11.40
CA ASP A 663 -2.77 -28.81 -10.38
C ASP A 663 -4.07 -28.04 -10.61
N LYS A 664 -5.10 -28.74 -10.98
CA LYS A 664 -6.38 -28.15 -11.41
C LYS A 664 -7.52 -28.37 -10.39
N ARG A 665 -7.17 -28.69 -9.17
CA ARG A 665 -8.17 -28.98 -8.15
C ARG A 665 -9.02 -27.77 -7.75
#